data_a387c88beae497ebfb3e27cbc05831eb
#
_entry.id   a387c88beae497ebfb3e27cbc05831eb
#
_cell.length_a   1.000
_cell.length_b   1.000
_cell.length_c   1.000
_cell.angle_alpha   90.00
_cell.angle_beta   90.00
_cell.angle_gamma   90.00
#
_symmetry.space_group_name_H-M   'P 1'
#
loop_
_entity.id
_entity.type
_entity.pdbx_description
1 polymer ?
#
loop_
_entity_poly.entity_id
_entity_poly.type
_entity_poly.pdbx_seq_one_letter_code
_entity_poly.pdbx_strand_id
1 'polypeptide(L)'
;MNRWTNSMKRCIYFASVYVFLFVTAARCLAQSTMEPWLTRSTDNSRSGWNQHETQLSQASVRSRGIARTTIIPLVGDARGMEAQPLILPNVQTPRGLRDVMVLPSMANVVRGVDAHDGSAIWQAALGTPIDSSATIDSKNINQHWGCISTGVIDPDTRRLYQVCWVSTDNSGKPDPKTAHYFMNVLDVADGHAVVAPVLIQGTSDGQDFNAQMRKQRSSLVETTADGVKTIFGCAGTIFETGSGAAGFCFAFDVASNKQSAILALTAGEGAGVWMAGQGLVADPQGSLYLVTGNGDFDGKTQWGESFLKLKYTPASGGSAATLKVVDHWTPWTDLVRTGQQRASAMKVAGASAPSEAIRTPVNGGMNVSLKNARLESTVSDRGQPVLLVFPDMASGNWSDEDWGSAGPACIFAIGVCVAAGKDGIGYPIKMADLGGTTVADLANPPANCKKLAAPPVWLTMSPGPVDPCPADPRTLNFFPNGDTAHLHMTPVQFHDPLLKSWTIFVWGENAQLHKWAVDQNGRLTYLAQSHEYASADVRGESPGGMPGGFCSGSSNGDDPNSAILACTIPYGDANSSVVNGRLLVYDPVHLAADGSLNVLWDSQRFAVQFLFNKFDPPVIDGGRIYVPNYNGGVDLYELTP
;
A
#
# COMPACT_ATOMS: atom_id res chain seq x y z
N MET A 1 16.28 -57.49 -56.81
CA MET A 1 15.96 -57.35 -55.38
C MET A 1 16.74 -56.24 -54.67
N ASN A 2 17.42 -55.32 -55.34
CA ASN A 2 18.32 -54.30 -54.66
C ASN A 2 17.96 -52.84 -54.92
N ARG A 3 16.70 -52.53 -55.24
CA ARG A 3 16.25 -51.14 -55.42
C ARG A 3 15.27 -50.61 -54.35
N TRP A 4 14.75 -51.47 -53.46
CA TRP A 4 13.78 -51.09 -52.45
C TRP A 4 14.41 -50.72 -51.04
N THR A 5 15.62 -51.21 -50.80
CA THR A 5 16.30 -50.99 -49.51
C THR A 5 16.92 -49.57 -49.34
N ASN A 6 17.20 -48.86 -50.46
CA ASN A 6 17.79 -47.52 -50.38
C ASN A 6 16.73 -46.39 -50.19
N SER A 7 15.47 -46.65 -50.56
CA SER A 7 14.39 -45.67 -50.39
C SER A 7 13.91 -45.60 -48.94
N MET A 8 13.89 -46.71 -48.22
CA MET A 8 13.51 -46.74 -46.79
C MET A 8 14.56 -46.08 -45.87
N LYS A 9 15.85 -46.22 -46.19
CA LYS A 9 16.90 -45.57 -45.39
C LYS A 9 16.92 -44.05 -45.54
N ARG A 10 16.50 -43.51 -46.67
CA ARG A 10 16.37 -42.06 -46.89
C ARG A 10 15.14 -41.47 -46.19
N CYS A 11 14.02 -42.16 -46.12
CA CYS A 11 12.84 -41.72 -45.39
C CYS A 11 13.05 -41.71 -43.86
N ILE A 12 13.82 -42.68 -43.33
CA ILE A 12 14.10 -42.74 -41.89
C ILE A 12 15.05 -41.61 -41.46
N TYR A 13 16.02 -41.22 -42.29
CA TYR A 13 16.93 -40.11 -42.02
C TYR A 13 16.23 -38.74 -42.08
N PHE A 14 15.30 -38.55 -43.01
CA PHE A 14 14.52 -37.29 -43.06
C PHE A 14 13.52 -37.18 -41.92
N ALA A 15 12.88 -38.25 -41.50
CA ALA A 15 11.97 -38.25 -40.38
C ALA A 15 12.70 -37.99 -39.06
N SER A 16 13.91 -38.53 -38.87
CA SER A 16 14.72 -38.30 -37.68
C SER A 16 15.27 -36.86 -37.58
N VAL A 17 15.61 -36.23 -38.70
CA VAL A 17 16.08 -34.84 -38.70
C VAL A 17 14.92 -33.86 -38.45
N TYR A 18 13.73 -34.12 -38.98
CA TYR A 18 12.56 -33.28 -38.73
C TYR A 18 12.06 -33.41 -37.28
N VAL A 19 12.10 -34.60 -36.67
CA VAL A 19 11.72 -34.81 -35.27
C VAL A 19 12.74 -34.13 -34.32
N PHE A 20 14.04 -34.14 -34.65
CA PHE A 20 15.04 -33.44 -33.87
C PHE A 20 14.96 -31.91 -34.02
N LEU A 21 14.61 -31.37 -35.17
CA LEU A 21 14.37 -29.95 -35.38
C LEU A 21 13.07 -29.45 -34.70
N PHE A 22 12.02 -30.28 -34.67
CA PHE A 22 10.79 -29.95 -33.92
C PHE A 22 10.97 -30.03 -32.40
N VAL A 23 11.76 -30.95 -31.87
CA VAL A 23 12.06 -31.05 -30.43
C VAL A 23 13.00 -29.93 -29.95
N THR A 24 13.92 -29.45 -30.81
CA THR A 24 14.77 -28.30 -30.48
C THR A 24 14.04 -26.97 -30.66
N ALA A 25 13.09 -26.85 -31.60
CA ALA A 25 12.27 -25.64 -31.73
C ALA A 25 11.20 -25.52 -30.61
N ALA A 26 10.68 -26.65 -30.11
CA ALA A 26 9.73 -26.66 -29.00
C ALA A 26 10.37 -26.29 -27.63
N ARG A 27 11.70 -26.36 -27.50
CA ARG A 27 12.41 -25.91 -26.31
C ARG A 27 12.72 -24.41 -26.31
N CYS A 28 12.50 -23.69 -27.40
CA CYS A 28 12.79 -22.26 -27.51
C CYS A 28 11.60 -21.32 -27.21
N LEU A 29 10.45 -21.85 -26.85
CA LEU A 29 9.25 -21.07 -26.54
C LEU A 29 8.62 -21.52 -25.21
N ALA A 30 9.42 -21.75 -24.20
CA ALA A 30 8.89 -21.72 -22.85
C ALA A 30 8.58 -20.24 -22.58
N GLN A 31 7.33 -19.82 -22.82
CA GLN A 31 6.83 -18.57 -22.27
C GLN A 31 7.13 -18.54 -20.78
N SER A 32 7.52 -17.36 -20.27
CA SER A 32 7.64 -17.14 -18.85
C SER A 32 6.36 -17.59 -18.13
N THR A 33 6.52 -18.21 -16.99
CA THR A 33 5.42 -18.50 -16.06
C THR A 33 5.15 -17.31 -15.13
N MET A 34 5.91 -16.22 -15.28
CA MET A 34 5.74 -15.01 -14.51
C MET A 34 4.67 -14.11 -15.12
N GLU A 35 3.92 -13.46 -14.24
CA GLU A 35 2.92 -12.46 -14.59
C GLU A 35 3.48 -11.04 -14.44
N PRO A 36 2.96 -10.08 -15.19
CA PRO A 36 3.39 -8.70 -15.02
C PRO A 36 3.00 -8.14 -13.64
N TRP A 37 3.98 -7.67 -12.87
CA TRP A 37 3.77 -6.90 -11.65
C TRP A 37 4.14 -5.45 -11.92
N LEU A 38 3.21 -4.70 -12.53
CA LEU A 38 3.49 -3.42 -13.18
C LEU A 38 3.38 -2.21 -12.27
N THR A 39 2.70 -2.37 -11.15
CA THR A 39 2.46 -1.32 -10.16
C THR A 39 2.41 -1.94 -8.76
N ARG A 40 2.43 -1.12 -7.73
CA ARG A 40 2.34 -1.60 -6.34
C ARG A 40 1.05 -2.39 -6.11
N SER A 41 1.16 -3.49 -5.36
CA SER A 41 0.05 -4.38 -5.00
C SER A 41 -0.67 -4.95 -6.22
N THR A 42 0.09 -5.38 -7.21
CA THR A 42 -0.29 -6.07 -8.46
C THR A 42 -1.01 -5.22 -9.49
N ASP A 43 -2.04 -4.48 -9.12
CA ASP A 43 -2.97 -3.84 -10.05
C ASP A 43 -3.48 -2.46 -9.58
N ASN A 44 -4.24 -1.80 -10.43
CA ASN A 44 -4.79 -0.48 -10.17
C ASN A 44 -5.91 -0.47 -9.11
N SER A 45 -6.48 -1.63 -8.75
CA SER A 45 -7.42 -1.76 -7.63
C SER A 45 -6.72 -1.87 -6.28
N ARG A 46 -5.39 -2.08 -6.32
CA ARG A 46 -4.53 -2.34 -5.17
C ARG A 46 -4.92 -3.63 -4.43
N SER A 47 -5.21 -4.68 -5.22
CA SER A 47 -5.67 -5.96 -4.66
C SER A 47 -4.63 -6.63 -3.75
N GLY A 48 -3.35 -6.49 -4.06
CA GLY A 48 -2.28 -7.22 -3.38
C GLY A 48 -2.32 -8.72 -3.66
N TRP A 49 -2.99 -9.16 -4.76
CA TRP A 49 -3.26 -10.56 -5.03
C TRP A 49 -2.92 -10.95 -6.47
N ASN A 50 -1.99 -11.90 -6.64
CA ASN A 50 -1.68 -12.51 -7.92
C ASN A 50 -2.59 -13.74 -8.16
N GLN A 51 -3.48 -13.70 -9.16
CA GLN A 51 -4.42 -14.77 -9.47
C GLN A 51 -3.87 -15.83 -10.44
N HIS A 52 -2.61 -15.73 -10.85
CA HIS A 52 -2.01 -16.58 -11.88
C HIS A 52 -0.83 -17.42 -11.38
N GLU A 53 -0.66 -17.53 -10.05
CA GLU A 53 0.39 -18.34 -9.43
C GLU A 53 0.03 -19.83 -9.52
N THR A 54 0.86 -20.60 -10.21
CA THR A 54 0.59 -22.03 -10.50
C THR A 54 1.52 -23.00 -9.76
N GLN A 55 2.58 -22.52 -9.11
CA GLN A 55 3.63 -23.35 -8.50
C GLN A 55 3.54 -23.38 -6.97
N LEU A 56 3.31 -22.22 -6.37
CA LEU A 56 3.07 -22.11 -4.93
C LEU A 56 1.61 -22.46 -4.62
N SER A 57 1.42 -23.35 -3.68
CA SER A 57 0.09 -23.74 -3.19
C SER A 57 0.19 -24.15 -1.73
N GLN A 58 -0.93 -24.26 -1.06
CA GLN A 58 -0.98 -24.76 0.32
C GLN A 58 -0.30 -26.14 0.44
N ALA A 59 -0.60 -27.03 -0.50
CA ALA A 59 -0.02 -28.38 -0.49
C ALA A 59 1.49 -28.37 -0.74
N SER A 60 1.99 -27.60 -1.70
CA SER A 60 3.42 -27.51 -2.00
C SER A 60 4.21 -26.89 -0.85
N VAL A 61 3.67 -25.81 -0.24
CA VAL A 61 4.30 -25.15 0.91
C VAL A 61 4.33 -26.08 2.15
N ARG A 62 3.24 -26.81 2.43
CA ARG A 62 3.19 -27.74 3.57
C ARG A 62 4.12 -28.95 3.40
N SER A 63 4.17 -29.51 2.20
CA SER A 63 4.91 -30.77 1.97
C SER A 63 6.40 -30.56 1.76
N ARG A 64 6.79 -29.48 1.10
CA ARG A 64 8.17 -29.19 0.74
C ARG A 64 8.81 -28.13 1.63
N GLY A 65 8.02 -27.21 2.17
CA GLY A 65 8.53 -26.01 2.82
C GLY A 65 9.07 -24.97 1.83
N ILE A 66 9.52 -23.86 2.38
CA ILE A 66 10.13 -22.76 1.62
C ILE A 66 11.52 -22.50 2.19
N ALA A 67 12.48 -22.21 1.32
CA ALA A 67 13.83 -21.82 1.71
C ALA A 67 14.25 -20.51 1.04
N ARG A 68 15.03 -19.69 1.74
CA ARG A 68 15.71 -18.56 1.13
C ARG A 68 16.86 -19.08 0.28
N THR A 69 16.77 -18.93 -1.03
CA THR A 69 17.75 -19.45 -1.99
C THR A 69 18.78 -18.41 -2.39
N THR A 70 18.38 -17.13 -2.43
CA THR A 70 19.24 -16.04 -2.90
C THR A 70 18.94 -14.76 -2.14
N ILE A 71 19.94 -13.89 -2.03
CA ILE A 71 19.80 -12.49 -1.60
C ILE A 71 20.21 -11.63 -2.80
N ILE A 72 19.27 -10.88 -3.33
CA ILE A 72 19.49 -9.97 -4.46
C ILE A 72 19.95 -8.63 -3.90
N PRO A 73 21.21 -8.20 -4.10
CA PRO A 73 21.72 -7.00 -3.46
C PRO A 73 21.18 -5.74 -4.13
N LEU A 74 20.85 -4.74 -3.31
CA LEU A 74 20.67 -3.35 -3.74
C LEU A 74 22.01 -2.62 -3.75
N VAL A 75 22.04 -1.45 -4.39
CA VAL A 75 23.26 -0.67 -4.51
C VAL A 75 23.04 0.73 -3.94
N GLY A 76 24.03 1.20 -3.19
CA GLY A 76 24.14 2.58 -2.73
C GLY A 76 23.58 2.86 -1.34
N ASP A 77 22.54 2.19 -0.91
CA ASP A 77 21.96 2.33 0.43
C ASP A 77 21.95 0.98 1.17
N ALA A 78 22.62 0.93 2.31
CA ALA A 78 22.68 -0.29 3.12
C ALA A 78 21.33 -0.66 3.79
N ARG A 79 20.37 0.27 3.83
CA ARG A 79 19.02 0.03 4.35
C ARG A 79 18.07 -0.54 3.31
N GLY A 80 18.39 -0.37 2.02
CA GLY A 80 17.62 -0.98 0.95
C GLY A 80 16.60 -0.06 0.29
N MET A 81 15.33 -0.43 0.30
CA MET A 81 14.26 0.20 -0.47
C MET A 81 12.98 0.34 0.36
N GLU A 82 12.12 1.30 -0.03
CA GLU A 82 10.72 1.38 0.41
C GLU A 82 9.75 1.19 -0.78
N ALA A 83 10.30 1.00 -1.98
CA ALA A 83 9.55 0.78 -3.20
C ALA A 83 9.40 -0.72 -3.47
N GLN A 84 8.17 -1.20 -3.70
CA GLN A 84 7.94 -2.61 -4.01
C GLN A 84 8.59 -3.00 -5.34
N PRO A 85 9.28 -4.16 -5.43
CA PRO A 85 9.80 -4.67 -6.70
C PRO A 85 8.71 -4.80 -7.76
N LEU A 86 9.02 -4.39 -8.99
CA LEU A 86 8.14 -4.55 -10.15
C LEU A 86 8.73 -5.61 -11.09
N ILE A 87 7.87 -6.37 -11.77
CA ILE A 87 8.30 -7.43 -12.71
C ILE A 87 7.65 -7.21 -14.06
N LEU A 88 8.46 -7.18 -15.12
CA LEU A 88 8.00 -7.23 -16.49
C LEU A 88 8.57 -8.50 -17.14
N PRO A 89 7.74 -9.50 -17.47
CA PRO A 89 8.19 -10.72 -18.10
C PRO A 89 8.46 -10.54 -19.59
N ASN A 90 9.23 -11.48 -20.15
CA ASN A 90 9.50 -11.58 -21.58
C ASN A 90 10.13 -10.31 -22.20
N VAL A 91 11.04 -9.67 -21.50
CA VAL A 91 11.77 -8.49 -22.00
C VAL A 91 13.00 -8.93 -22.80
N GLN A 92 13.13 -8.42 -24.03
CA GLN A 92 14.34 -8.59 -24.80
C GLN A 92 15.41 -7.64 -24.29
N THR A 93 16.35 -8.16 -23.53
CA THR A 93 17.48 -7.40 -22.94
C THR A 93 18.78 -7.59 -23.72
N PRO A 94 19.87 -6.84 -23.46
CA PRO A 94 21.19 -7.13 -24.01
C PRO A 94 21.73 -8.52 -23.63
N ARG A 95 21.15 -9.15 -22.59
CA ARG A 95 21.48 -10.53 -22.16
C ARG A 95 20.52 -11.59 -22.70
N GLY A 96 19.73 -11.27 -23.72
CA GLY A 96 18.68 -12.11 -24.27
C GLY A 96 17.31 -11.91 -23.58
N LEU A 97 16.36 -12.79 -23.88
CA LEU A 97 15.02 -12.73 -23.29
C LEU A 97 15.08 -13.01 -21.78
N ARG A 98 14.50 -12.12 -20.97
CA ARG A 98 14.50 -12.20 -19.51
C ARG A 98 13.18 -11.73 -18.92
N ASP A 99 12.86 -12.21 -17.75
CA ASP A 99 11.86 -11.63 -16.87
C ASP A 99 12.58 -10.62 -15.96
N VAL A 100 12.37 -9.34 -16.24
CA VAL A 100 13.12 -8.28 -15.60
C VAL A 100 12.41 -7.81 -14.34
N MET A 101 13.06 -7.95 -13.19
CA MET A 101 12.64 -7.32 -11.96
C MET A 101 13.38 -6.00 -11.77
N VAL A 102 12.62 -4.94 -11.49
CA VAL A 102 13.13 -3.58 -11.28
C VAL A 102 13.18 -3.28 -9.79
N LEU A 103 14.34 -2.82 -9.32
CA LEU A 103 14.64 -2.55 -7.92
C LEU A 103 15.16 -1.12 -7.74
N PRO A 104 14.31 -0.13 -7.45
CA PRO A 104 14.74 1.20 -7.08
C PRO A 104 15.24 1.22 -5.64
N SER A 105 16.38 1.89 -5.40
CA SER A 105 16.91 2.09 -4.05
C SER A 105 16.74 3.52 -3.55
N MET A 106 16.78 3.71 -2.23
CA MET A 106 16.75 5.03 -1.61
C MET A 106 17.98 5.88 -1.94
N ALA A 107 19.05 5.27 -2.48
CA ALA A 107 20.24 5.98 -2.97
C ALA A 107 20.12 6.48 -4.43
N ASN A 108 18.93 6.54 -5.00
CA ASN A 108 18.70 6.93 -6.41
C ASN A 108 19.39 6.01 -7.42
N VAL A 109 19.55 4.74 -7.08
CA VAL A 109 20.06 3.72 -8.01
C VAL A 109 18.93 2.74 -8.31
N VAL A 110 18.59 2.59 -9.58
CA VAL A 110 17.62 1.60 -10.06
C VAL A 110 18.36 0.46 -10.73
N ARG A 111 18.03 -0.78 -10.38
CA ARG A 111 18.58 -1.98 -11.00
C ARG A 111 17.51 -2.75 -11.73
N GLY A 112 17.84 -3.28 -12.92
CA GLY A 112 17.13 -4.36 -13.57
C GLY A 112 17.89 -5.66 -13.35
N VAL A 113 17.23 -6.66 -12.80
CA VAL A 113 17.81 -7.99 -12.54
C VAL A 113 16.93 -9.07 -13.17
N ASP A 114 17.51 -10.23 -13.43
CA ASP A 114 16.72 -11.41 -13.79
C ASP A 114 15.88 -11.84 -12.58
N ALA A 115 14.57 -11.91 -12.74
CA ALA A 115 13.67 -12.28 -11.65
C ALA A 115 13.86 -13.71 -11.16
N HIS A 116 14.45 -14.60 -11.97
CA HIS A 116 14.64 -16.00 -11.60
C HIS A 116 15.80 -16.24 -10.64
N ASP A 117 16.89 -15.47 -10.75
CA ASP A 117 18.10 -15.72 -9.98
C ASP A 117 18.76 -14.44 -9.41
N GLY A 118 18.19 -13.27 -9.67
CA GLY A 118 18.70 -11.98 -9.23
C GLY A 118 19.97 -11.51 -9.95
N SER A 119 20.36 -12.17 -11.04
CA SER A 119 21.54 -11.77 -11.80
C SER A 119 21.34 -10.38 -12.43
N ALA A 120 22.35 -9.50 -12.30
CA ALA A 120 22.24 -8.13 -12.76
C ALA A 120 22.14 -8.05 -14.29
N ILE A 121 21.17 -7.30 -14.82
CA ILE A 121 21.03 -7.01 -16.24
C ILE A 121 21.56 -5.61 -16.53
N TRP A 122 21.07 -4.61 -15.80
CA TRP A 122 21.47 -3.22 -15.93
C TRP A 122 21.39 -2.47 -14.60
N GLN A 123 21.94 -1.26 -14.57
CA GLN A 123 21.88 -0.33 -13.44
C GLN A 123 21.86 1.10 -13.97
N ALA A 124 21.00 1.95 -13.39
CA ALA A 124 20.91 3.37 -13.69
C ALA A 124 21.05 4.19 -12.40
N ALA A 125 21.90 5.20 -12.43
CA ALA A 125 22.03 6.20 -11.36
C ALA A 125 21.23 7.45 -11.73
N LEU A 126 20.30 7.85 -10.85
CA LEU A 126 19.34 8.93 -11.10
C LEU A 126 19.69 10.24 -10.38
N GLY A 127 20.94 10.43 -10.06
CA GLY A 127 21.48 11.62 -9.38
C GLY A 127 21.70 11.40 -7.88
N THR A 128 22.25 12.42 -7.22
CA THR A 128 22.58 12.37 -5.78
C THR A 128 21.29 12.40 -4.94
N PRO A 129 21.03 11.40 -4.08
CA PRO A 129 19.85 11.39 -3.22
C PRO A 129 19.97 12.46 -2.13
N ILE A 130 18.84 12.78 -1.49
CA ILE A 130 18.84 13.60 -0.27
C ILE A 130 19.28 12.73 0.91
N ASP A 131 20.22 13.24 1.69
CA ASP A 131 20.70 12.61 2.92
C ASP A 131 19.62 12.68 4.01
N SER A 132 19.27 11.56 4.61
CA SER A 132 18.23 11.50 5.63
C SER A 132 18.59 12.32 6.87
N SER A 133 19.86 12.40 7.24
CA SER A 133 20.34 13.20 8.38
C SER A 133 20.16 14.70 8.16
N ALA A 134 20.01 15.15 6.93
CA ALA A 134 19.77 16.54 6.58
C ALA A 134 18.27 16.91 6.56
N THR A 135 17.38 15.94 6.73
CA THR A 135 15.93 16.16 6.79
C THR A 135 15.43 16.18 8.22
N ILE A 136 14.25 16.75 8.42
CA ILE A 136 13.61 16.81 9.74
C ILE A 136 13.03 15.47 10.19
N ASP A 137 12.75 14.56 9.25
CA ASP A 137 12.25 13.22 9.54
C ASP A 137 13.40 12.20 9.62
N SER A 138 14.50 12.63 10.25
CA SER A 138 15.70 11.80 10.42
C SER A 138 15.56 10.88 11.62
N LYS A 139 14.75 9.85 11.52
CA LYS A 139 14.69 8.82 12.58
C LYS A 139 15.85 7.82 12.51
N ASN A 140 16.89 8.11 11.74
CA ASN A 140 18.15 7.35 11.58
C ASN A 140 17.98 5.89 11.08
N ILE A 141 16.84 5.56 10.53
CA ILE A 141 16.59 4.22 9.97
C ILE A 141 16.94 4.14 8.49
N ASN A 142 16.76 5.22 7.73
CA ASN A 142 17.17 5.32 6.33
C ASN A 142 18.45 6.15 6.24
N GLN A 143 19.32 5.84 5.27
CA GLN A 143 20.50 6.67 4.98
C GLN A 143 20.15 7.80 4.01
N HIS A 144 19.27 7.53 3.06
CA HIS A 144 18.88 8.46 2.01
C HIS A 144 17.36 8.48 1.81
N TRP A 145 16.91 9.53 1.15
CA TRP A 145 15.53 9.77 0.76
C TRP A 145 15.42 9.99 -0.75
N GLY A 146 15.96 9.08 -1.54
CA GLY A 146 15.91 9.16 -3.00
C GLY A 146 14.62 8.63 -3.61
N CYS A 147 14.68 7.44 -4.23
CA CYS A 147 13.53 6.77 -4.84
C CYS A 147 12.80 5.94 -3.78
N ILE A 148 11.88 6.53 -3.03
CA ILE A 148 11.13 5.83 -1.97
C ILE A 148 9.74 5.36 -2.40
N SER A 149 9.20 5.89 -3.51
CA SER A 149 7.92 5.43 -4.05
C SER A 149 8.11 4.26 -5.03
N THR A 150 7.13 3.36 -5.06
CA THR A 150 7.04 2.38 -6.14
C THR A 150 6.68 3.08 -7.45
N GLY A 151 7.45 2.85 -8.48
CA GLY A 151 7.18 3.32 -9.84
C GLY A 151 6.00 2.61 -10.49
N VAL A 152 5.86 2.82 -11.80
CA VAL A 152 4.93 2.07 -12.64
C VAL A 152 5.62 1.70 -13.95
N ILE A 153 5.34 0.50 -14.47
CA ILE A 153 5.80 0.06 -15.78
C ILE A 153 4.62 0.11 -16.75
N ASP A 154 4.78 0.87 -17.83
CA ASP A 154 3.89 0.80 -18.99
C ASP A 154 4.27 -0.42 -19.85
N PRO A 155 3.42 -1.45 -19.93
CA PRO A 155 3.74 -2.67 -20.65
C PRO A 155 3.78 -2.49 -22.17
N ASP A 156 3.07 -1.50 -22.71
CA ASP A 156 3.00 -1.26 -24.15
C ASP A 156 4.30 -0.67 -24.69
N THR A 157 4.89 0.26 -23.93
CA THR A 157 6.15 0.91 -24.28
C THR A 157 7.36 0.29 -23.59
N ARG A 158 7.15 -0.60 -22.61
CA ARG A 158 8.19 -1.21 -21.74
C ARG A 158 9.03 -0.18 -21.01
N ARG A 159 8.40 0.89 -20.55
CA ARG A 159 9.05 1.98 -19.84
C ARG A 159 8.71 1.95 -18.36
N LEU A 160 9.73 2.13 -17.54
CA LEU A 160 9.58 2.41 -16.12
C LEU A 160 9.46 3.91 -15.92
N TYR A 161 8.47 4.33 -15.18
CA TYR A 161 8.33 5.69 -14.66
C TYR A 161 8.61 5.67 -13.16
N GLN A 162 9.62 6.43 -12.74
CA GLN A 162 10.12 6.42 -11.36
C GLN A 162 10.35 7.84 -10.87
N VAL A 163 9.74 8.20 -9.74
CA VAL A 163 9.98 9.49 -9.08
C VAL A 163 11.08 9.34 -8.04
N CYS A 164 12.04 10.26 -8.06
CA CYS A 164 13.13 10.28 -7.09
C CYS A 164 13.43 11.71 -6.64
N TRP A 165 13.84 11.84 -5.38
CA TRP A 165 14.28 13.11 -4.81
C TRP A 165 15.79 13.26 -5.00
N VAL A 166 16.20 14.36 -5.67
CA VAL A 166 17.59 14.55 -6.16
C VAL A 166 18.13 15.89 -5.69
N SER A 167 19.36 15.89 -5.19
CA SER A 167 20.18 17.08 -4.93
C SER A 167 20.98 17.40 -6.18
N THR A 168 20.62 18.46 -6.92
CA THR A 168 21.23 18.81 -8.20
C THR A 168 22.61 19.46 -8.06
N ASP A 169 22.96 19.94 -6.87
CA ASP A 169 24.30 20.44 -6.53
C ASP A 169 25.21 19.37 -5.90
N ASN A 170 24.72 18.13 -5.81
CA ASN A 170 25.38 16.98 -5.19
C ASN A 170 25.70 17.14 -3.69
N SER A 171 25.08 18.08 -3.00
CA SER A 171 25.30 18.29 -1.56
C SER A 171 24.57 17.27 -0.68
N GLY A 172 23.56 16.59 -1.23
CA GLY A 172 22.64 15.74 -0.47
C GLY A 172 21.68 16.50 0.46
N LYS A 173 21.68 17.84 0.43
CA LYS A 173 20.87 18.67 1.30
C LYS A 173 19.49 18.96 0.69
N PRO A 174 18.44 19.09 1.50
CA PRO A 174 17.10 19.47 1.03
C PRO A 174 17.00 21.00 0.83
N ASP A 175 17.92 21.59 0.04
CA ASP A 175 17.90 23.02 -0.28
C ASP A 175 16.77 23.33 -1.28
N PRO A 176 15.94 24.36 -1.06
CA PRO A 176 14.82 24.69 -1.96
C PRO A 176 15.23 25.00 -3.40
N LYS A 177 16.50 25.38 -3.64
CA LYS A 177 17.00 25.71 -4.97
C LYS A 177 17.60 24.51 -5.71
N THR A 178 18.01 23.49 -4.99
CA THR A 178 18.79 22.37 -5.56
C THR A 178 18.21 21.00 -5.27
N ALA A 179 17.27 20.88 -4.34
CA ALA A 179 16.59 19.63 -4.05
C ALA A 179 15.23 19.56 -4.78
N HIS A 180 15.10 18.62 -5.72
CA HIS A 180 13.93 18.53 -6.58
C HIS A 180 13.45 17.09 -6.73
N TYR A 181 12.15 16.92 -6.95
CA TYR A 181 11.59 15.66 -7.42
C TYR A 181 11.58 15.62 -8.94
N PHE A 182 12.10 14.52 -9.50
CA PHE A 182 12.08 14.27 -10.93
C PHE A 182 11.34 12.99 -11.26
N MET A 183 10.51 13.05 -12.30
CA MET A 183 10.05 11.86 -13.00
C MET A 183 11.16 11.40 -13.95
N ASN A 184 11.64 10.19 -13.74
CA ASN A 184 12.61 9.51 -14.59
C ASN A 184 11.87 8.48 -15.46
N VAL A 185 12.18 8.43 -16.74
CA VAL A 185 11.59 7.48 -17.69
C VAL A 185 12.71 6.60 -18.24
N LEU A 186 12.71 5.32 -17.86
CA LEU A 186 13.77 4.37 -18.22
C LEU A 186 13.22 3.25 -19.10
N ASP A 187 14.01 2.78 -20.05
CA ASP A 187 13.71 1.55 -20.77
C ASP A 187 13.99 0.34 -19.85
N VAL A 188 13.00 -0.55 -19.69
CA VAL A 188 13.13 -1.72 -18.81
C VAL A 188 14.15 -2.74 -19.34
N ALA A 189 14.44 -2.73 -20.64
CA ALA A 189 15.35 -3.70 -21.23
C ALA A 189 16.81 -3.48 -20.84
N ASP A 190 17.26 -2.21 -20.72
CA ASP A 190 18.67 -1.87 -20.51
C ASP A 190 18.93 -0.69 -19.54
N GLY A 191 17.86 -0.09 -19.01
CA GLY A 191 17.92 0.97 -18.01
C GLY A 191 18.33 2.35 -18.56
N HIS A 192 18.42 2.55 -19.88
CA HIS A 192 18.74 3.87 -20.40
C HIS A 192 17.59 4.87 -20.19
N ALA A 193 17.93 6.13 -19.99
CA ALA A 193 16.95 7.20 -19.88
C ALA A 193 16.34 7.50 -21.27
N VAL A 194 15.02 7.32 -21.39
CA VAL A 194 14.28 7.55 -22.63
C VAL A 194 14.17 9.05 -22.93
N VAL A 195 14.06 9.86 -21.89
CA VAL A 195 14.05 11.33 -21.93
C VAL A 195 14.86 11.88 -20.75
N ALA A 196 15.24 13.14 -20.83
CA ALA A 196 15.85 13.82 -19.67
C ALA A 196 14.84 13.81 -18.49
N PRO A 197 15.33 13.72 -17.23
CA PRO A 197 14.47 13.77 -16.06
C PRO A 197 13.54 14.98 -16.07
N VAL A 198 12.25 14.78 -15.82
CA VAL A 198 11.23 15.83 -15.87
C VAL A 198 10.95 16.33 -14.46
N LEU A 199 11.17 17.62 -14.23
CA LEU A 199 10.95 18.28 -12.96
C LEU A 199 9.45 18.27 -12.58
N ILE A 200 9.13 17.84 -11.36
CA ILE A 200 7.79 17.96 -10.77
C ILE A 200 7.72 19.29 -10.04
N GLN A 201 6.83 20.15 -10.48
CA GLN A 201 6.68 21.53 -9.95
C GLN A 201 5.32 22.13 -10.28
N GLY A 202 5.02 23.27 -9.70
CA GLY A 202 3.86 24.08 -10.04
C GLY A 202 3.14 24.62 -8.82
N THR A 203 2.12 25.44 -9.09
CA THR A 203 1.28 26.09 -8.08
C THR A 203 -0.17 25.65 -8.28
N SER A 204 -0.89 25.36 -7.21
CA SER A 204 -2.32 25.10 -7.19
C SER A 204 -2.92 25.67 -5.91
N ASP A 205 -4.06 26.34 -6.03
CA ASP A 205 -4.82 26.92 -4.90
C ASP A 205 -3.96 27.78 -3.96
N GLY A 206 -3.01 28.53 -4.54
CA GLY A 206 -2.09 29.39 -3.79
C GLY A 206 -0.94 28.67 -3.08
N GLN A 207 -0.83 27.37 -3.25
CA GLN A 207 0.26 26.54 -2.71
C GLN A 207 1.29 26.21 -3.79
N ASP A 208 2.56 26.36 -3.48
CA ASP A 208 3.66 25.95 -4.35
C ASP A 208 4.11 24.52 -4.01
N PHE A 209 4.37 23.72 -5.05
CA PHE A 209 5.02 22.43 -4.86
C PHE A 209 6.50 22.67 -4.49
N ASN A 210 6.75 22.81 -3.22
CA ASN A 210 8.10 22.91 -2.69
C ASN A 210 8.61 21.52 -2.32
N ALA A 211 9.57 20.98 -3.09
CA ALA A 211 10.14 19.66 -2.87
C ALA A 211 10.75 19.46 -1.47
N GLN A 212 11.30 20.52 -0.86
CA GLN A 212 11.85 20.49 0.49
C GLN A 212 10.80 20.12 1.55
N MET A 213 9.54 20.47 1.30
CA MET A 213 8.43 20.23 2.21
C MET A 213 7.66 18.95 1.89
N ARG A 214 8.06 18.21 0.86
CA ARG A 214 7.33 17.03 0.37
C ARG A 214 8.07 15.74 0.64
N LYS A 215 7.28 14.67 0.85
CA LYS A 215 7.75 13.30 0.89
C LYS A 215 6.92 12.46 -0.08
N GLN A 216 7.47 12.21 -1.25
CA GLN A 216 6.79 11.45 -2.29
C GLN A 216 7.04 9.95 -2.06
N ARG A 217 6.21 9.33 -1.22
CA ARG A 217 6.26 7.90 -0.88
C ARG A 217 5.16 7.11 -1.58
N SER A 218 3.99 7.72 -1.80
CA SER A 218 2.88 7.02 -2.45
C SER A 218 3.26 6.56 -3.85
N SER A 219 2.92 5.32 -4.20
CA SER A 219 3.27 4.72 -5.48
C SER A 219 2.57 5.42 -6.65
N LEU A 220 3.18 5.31 -7.82
CA LEU A 220 2.58 5.79 -9.06
C LEU A 220 1.48 4.84 -9.53
N VAL A 221 0.56 5.37 -10.32
CA VAL A 221 -0.47 4.61 -11.03
C VAL A 221 -0.58 5.11 -12.46
N GLU A 222 -0.73 4.19 -13.42
CA GLU A 222 -1.03 4.51 -14.80
C GLU A 222 -2.49 4.17 -15.10
N THR A 223 -3.19 5.08 -15.76
CA THR A 223 -4.53 4.81 -16.29
C THR A 223 -4.79 5.64 -17.54
N THR A 224 -5.84 5.29 -18.25
CA THR A 224 -6.28 6.02 -19.44
C THR A 224 -7.54 6.81 -19.09
N ALA A 225 -7.47 8.13 -19.21
CA ALA A 225 -8.61 9.03 -19.03
C ALA A 225 -8.89 9.77 -20.36
N ASP A 226 -10.12 9.67 -20.84
CA ASP A 226 -10.56 10.28 -22.12
C ASP A 226 -9.61 9.94 -23.29
N GLY A 227 -9.10 8.70 -23.35
CA GLY A 227 -8.18 8.22 -24.38
C GLY A 227 -6.72 8.66 -24.22
N VAL A 228 -6.38 9.39 -23.17
CA VAL A 228 -5.00 9.80 -22.87
C VAL A 228 -4.42 8.96 -21.75
N LYS A 229 -3.34 8.22 -22.05
CA LYS A 229 -2.58 7.44 -21.08
C LYS A 229 -1.79 8.39 -20.19
N THR A 230 -2.02 8.34 -18.89
CA THR A 230 -1.50 9.29 -17.92
C THR A 230 -1.04 8.56 -16.65
N ILE A 231 0.08 9.01 -16.09
CA ILE A 231 0.61 8.52 -14.82
C ILE A 231 0.31 9.56 -13.74
N PHE A 232 -0.12 9.07 -12.58
CA PHE A 232 -0.43 9.90 -11.43
C PHE A 232 0.43 9.51 -10.25
N GLY A 233 0.78 10.50 -9.45
CA GLY A 233 1.44 10.33 -8.17
C GLY A 233 1.04 11.44 -7.21
N CYS A 234 1.18 11.18 -5.91
CA CYS A 234 0.91 12.18 -4.87
C CYS A 234 2.07 12.22 -3.88
N ALA A 235 2.16 13.30 -3.12
CA ALA A 235 3.16 13.50 -2.09
C ALA A 235 2.51 13.92 -0.76
N GLY A 236 3.02 13.38 0.33
CA GLY A 236 2.78 13.86 1.67
C GLY A 236 3.65 15.07 1.98
N THR A 237 3.55 15.52 3.20
CA THR A 237 4.35 16.62 3.73
C THR A 237 5.42 16.07 4.69
N ILE A 238 6.59 16.67 4.73
CA ILE A 238 7.60 16.31 5.75
C ILE A 238 7.17 16.89 7.10
N PHE A 239 6.75 18.17 7.12
CA PHE A 239 6.02 18.76 8.23
C PHE A 239 4.53 18.66 7.93
N GLU A 240 3.76 18.24 8.88
CA GLU A 240 2.31 18.21 8.73
C GLU A 240 1.70 19.60 8.89
N THR A 241 2.38 20.48 9.61
CA THR A 241 1.96 21.84 9.91
C THR A 241 2.98 22.87 9.44
N GLY A 242 2.54 24.10 9.30
CA GLY A 242 3.37 25.24 8.95
C GLY A 242 3.23 25.65 7.48
N SER A 243 3.69 26.85 7.20
CA SER A 243 3.57 27.45 5.87
C SER A 243 4.17 26.56 4.79
N GLY A 244 3.36 26.20 3.80
CA GLY A 244 3.74 25.33 2.70
C GLY A 244 3.61 23.82 2.96
N ALA A 245 3.15 23.40 4.13
CA ALA A 245 2.81 22.01 4.42
C ALA A 245 1.46 21.66 3.79
N ALA A 246 1.45 21.23 2.53
CA ALA A 246 0.27 20.81 1.80
C ALA A 246 0.52 19.52 1.04
N GLY A 247 -0.42 18.58 1.06
CA GLY A 247 -0.42 17.42 0.18
C GLY A 247 -0.63 17.82 -1.27
N PHE A 248 0.01 17.11 -2.20
CA PHE A 248 -0.11 17.37 -3.64
C PHE A 248 -0.30 16.09 -4.43
N CYS A 249 -1.03 16.19 -5.54
CA CYS A 249 -1.06 15.19 -6.59
C CYS A 249 -0.67 15.81 -7.93
N PHE A 250 -0.06 15.02 -8.81
CA PHE A 250 0.36 15.44 -10.14
C PHE A 250 -0.04 14.41 -11.19
N ALA A 251 -0.18 14.87 -12.42
CA ALA A 251 -0.41 14.06 -13.61
C ALA A 251 0.76 14.21 -14.59
N PHE A 252 1.16 13.12 -15.23
CA PHE A 252 2.23 13.05 -16.20
C PHE A 252 1.71 12.35 -17.46
N ASP A 253 1.73 13.06 -18.58
CA ASP A 253 1.28 12.55 -19.87
C ASP A 253 2.35 11.66 -20.51
N VAL A 254 2.00 10.40 -20.76
CA VAL A 254 2.91 9.37 -21.28
C VAL A 254 3.39 9.68 -22.69
N ALA A 255 2.51 10.20 -23.55
CA ALA A 255 2.83 10.44 -24.95
C ALA A 255 3.81 11.61 -25.13
N SER A 256 3.60 12.69 -24.39
CA SER A 256 4.48 13.88 -24.46
C SER A 256 5.68 13.80 -23.53
N ASN A 257 5.69 12.88 -22.57
CA ASN A 257 6.66 12.79 -21.47
C ASN A 257 6.78 14.11 -20.69
N LYS A 258 5.65 14.69 -20.31
CA LYS A 258 5.59 15.96 -19.56
C LYS A 258 4.61 15.87 -18.40
N GLN A 259 4.90 16.61 -17.35
CA GLN A 259 3.89 16.91 -16.33
C GLN A 259 2.77 17.70 -16.98
N SER A 260 1.52 17.25 -16.84
CA SER A 260 0.35 17.86 -17.48
C SER A 260 -0.55 18.62 -16.49
N ALA A 261 -0.59 18.20 -15.22
CA ALA A 261 -1.36 18.88 -14.18
C ALA A 261 -0.73 18.73 -12.81
N ILE A 262 -1.10 19.61 -11.89
CA ILE A 262 -0.79 19.53 -10.46
C ILE A 262 -1.98 20.02 -9.64
N LEU A 263 -2.20 19.44 -8.46
CA LEU A 263 -3.30 19.76 -7.56
C LEU A 263 -2.78 19.78 -6.12
N ALA A 264 -2.98 20.89 -5.42
CA ALA A 264 -2.86 20.95 -3.97
C ALA A 264 -4.13 20.38 -3.32
N LEU A 265 -3.97 19.59 -2.27
CA LEU A 265 -5.09 18.97 -1.54
C LEU A 265 -5.55 19.82 -0.36
N THR A 266 -4.98 20.98 -0.18
CA THR A 266 -5.43 21.97 0.79
C THR A 266 -4.97 23.36 0.38
N ALA A 267 -5.83 24.35 0.59
CA ALA A 267 -5.45 25.76 0.53
C ALA A 267 -4.81 26.24 1.84
N GLY A 268 -4.85 25.41 2.89
CA GLY A 268 -4.27 25.64 4.21
C GLY A 268 -3.05 24.78 4.44
N GLU A 269 -3.08 23.94 5.48
CA GLU A 269 -1.99 23.06 5.91
C GLU A 269 -2.44 21.60 5.96
N GLY A 270 -1.52 20.67 5.78
CA GLY A 270 -1.76 19.23 5.92
C GLY A 270 -2.28 18.55 4.65
N ALA A 271 -3.25 17.66 4.80
CA ALA A 271 -3.80 16.79 3.76
C ALA A 271 -2.72 16.00 3.00
N GLY A 272 -1.67 15.57 3.70
CA GLY A 272 -0.57 14.79 3.14
C GLY A 272 -1.04 13.44 2.61
N VAL A 273 -0.41 12.96 1.54
CA VAL A 273 -0.70 11.65 0.96
C VAL A 273 0.45 10.70 1.28
N TRP A 274 0.29 9.93 2.36
CA TRP A 274 1.30 9.02 2.89
C TRP A 274 1.09 7.59 2.39
N MET A 275 -0.05 7.01 2.71
CA MET A 275 -0.57 5.70 2.33
C MET A 275 0.46 4.56 2.48
N ALA A 276 1.44 4.70 3.39
CA ALA A 276 2.54 3.74 3.60
C ALA A 276 3.15 3.20 2.27
N GLY A 277 3.26 4.07 1.27
CA GLY A 277 3.77 3.73 -0.05
C GLY A 277 2.73 3.15 -1.02
N GLN A 278 1.48 2.91 -0.61
CA GLN A 278 0.48 2.27 -1.48
C GLN A 278 0.19 3.09 -2.74
N GLY A 279 -0.24 4.29 -2.67
CA GLY A 279 -0.59 5.09 -3.84
C GLY A 279 -2.07 5.00 -4.21
N LEU A 280 -2.42 5.77 -5.24
CA LEU A 280 -3.79 5.90 -5.70
C LEU A 280 -4.32 4.60 -6.29
N VAL A 281 -5.62 4.37 -6.11
CA VAL A 281 -6.40 3.43 -6.92
C VAL A 281 -6.87 4.15 -8.18
N ALA A 282 -6.89 3.46 -9.31
CA ALA A 282 -7.47 3.97 -10.56
C ALA A 282 -8.53 2.99 -11.08
N ASP A 283 -9.76 3.45 -11.23
CA ASP A 283 -10.82 2.61 -11.79
C ASP A 283 -10.74 2.51 -13.33
N PRO A 284 -11.42 1.54 -13.94
CA PRO A 284 -11.41 1.38 -15.40
C PRO A 284 -11.97 2.58 -16.18
N GLN A 285 -12.66 3.51 -15.50
CA GLN A 285 -13.20 4.75 -16.08
C GLN A 285 -12.22 5.93 -15.92
N GLY A 286 -11.04 5.69 -15.33
CA GLY A 286 -10.01 6.72 -15.14
C GLY A 286 -10.24 7.63 -13.93
N SER A 287 -11.17 7.30 -13.03
CA SER A 287 -11.28 7.99 -11.74
C SER A 287 -10.20 7.50 -10.79
N LEU A 288 -9.68 8.41 -9.97
CA LEU A 288 -8.62 8.12 -9.01
C LEU A 288 -9.18 8.22 -7.59
N TYR A 289 -8.72 7.32 -6.72
CA TYR A 289 -9.14 7.30 -5.31
C TYR A 289 -7.91 7.30 -4.41
N LEU A 290 -7.96 8.09 -3.35
CA LEU A 290 -6.89 8.20 -2.36
C LEU A 290 -7.42 8.60 -0.99
N VAL A 291 -6.55 8.50 0.01
CA VAL A 291 -6.80 8.95 1.38
C VAL A 291 -5.76 10.00 1.76
N THR A 292 -6.20 11.04 2.43
CA THR A 292 -5.34 12.10 2.97
C THR A 292 -5.16 11.93 4.48
N GLY A 293 -4.02 12.38 4.99
CA GLY A 293 -3.73 12.45 6.41
C GLY A 293 -4.17 13.76 7.06
N ASN A 294 -3.57 14.06 8.21
CA ASN A 294 -3.88 15.22 9.03
C ASN A 294 -4.01 16.52 8.23
N GLY A 295 -4.94 17.37 8.64
CA GLY A 295 -5.18 18.66 7.99
C GLY A 295 -6.59 19.16 8.22
N ASP A 296 -6.80 20.42 7.86
CA ASP A 296 -8.12 21.02 7.93
C ASP A 296 -9.04 20.44 6.85
N PHE A 297 -10.33 20.43 7.16
CA PHE A 297 -11.39 20.02 6.26
C PHE A 297 -12.48 21.10 6.17
N ASP A 298 -12.80 21.57 4.95
CA ASP A 298 -13.90 22.50 4.70
C ASP A 298 -14.91 21.98 3.66
N GLY A 299 -14.63 20.80 3.09
CA GLY A 299 -15.47 20.19 2.04
C GLY A 299 -15.41 20.91 0.69
N LYS A 300 -14.42 21.78 0.45
CA LYS A 300 -14.28 22.58 -0.78
C LYS A 300 -12.84 22.72 -1.27
N THR A 301 -11.94 23.12 -0.39
CA THR A 301 -10.53 23.44 -0.72
C THR A 301 -9.54 22.85 0.26
N GLN A 302 -10.01 22.29 1.36
CA GLN A 302 -9.19 21.69 2.42
C GLN A 302 -9.69 20.26 2.67
N TRP A 303 -8.85 19.29 2.37
CA TRP A 303 -9.19 17.88 2.30
C TRP A 303 -8.38 17.04 3.29
N GLY A 304 -8.18 17.53 4.51
CA GLY A 304 -7.59 16.71 5.58
C GLY A 304 -8.49 15.53 5.95
N GLU A 305 -7.90 14.40 6.34
CA GLU A 305 -8.58 13.19 6.81
C GLU A 305 -9.73 12.72 5.92
N SER A 306 -9.52 12.74 4.61
CA SER A 306 -10.59 12.53 3.65
C SER A 306 -10.28 11.39 2.68
N PHE A 307 -11.32 10.65 2.30
CA PHE A 307 -11.32 9.79 1.13
C PHE A 307 -11.76 10.62 -0.07
N LEU A 308 -10.93 10.69 -1.09
CA LEU A 308 -11.14 11.57 -2.24
C LEU A 308 -11.28 10.77 -3.52
N LYS A 309 -12.19 11.24 -4.39
CA LYS A 309 -12.27 10.85 -5.79
C LYS A 309 -11.78 12.02 -6.65
N LEU A 310 -10.73 11.77 -7.43
CA LEU A 310 -10.21 12.76 -8.37
C LEU A 310 -10.63 12.41 -9.79
N LYS A 311 -10.79 13.45 -10.60
CA LYS A 311 -10.94 13.35 -12.05
C LYS A 311 -9.86 14.14 -12.75
N TYR A 312 -9.20 13.47 -13.68
CA TYR A 312 -8.30 14.11 -14.63
C TYR A 312 -9.06 14.43 -15.93
N THR A 313 -8.83 15.62 -16.47
CA THR A 313 -9.30 16.01 -17.79
C THR A 313 -8.09 16.41 -18.62
N PRO A 314 -7.76 15.67 -19.69
CA PRO A 314 -6.65 16.01 -20.56
C PRO A 314 -6.77 17.38 -21.23
N ALA A 315 -5.64 17.95 -21.65
CA ALA A 315 -5.63 19.18 -22.44
C ALA A 315 -6.36 18.95 -23.78
N SER A 316 -7.28 19.86 -24.12
CA SER A 316 -8.07 19.78 -25.34
C SER A 316 -8.55 21.15 -25.79
N GLY A 317 -8.59 21.39 -27.10
CA GLY A 317 -9.16 22.60 -27.67
C GLY A 317 -8.53 23.91 -27.19
N GLY A 318 -7.25 23.89 -26.81
CA GLY A 318 -6.55 25.05 -26.24
C GLY A 318 -6.70 25.21 -24.73
N SER A 319 -7.47 24.38 -24.07
CA SER A 319 -7.57 24.32 -22.61
C SER A 319 -6.46 23.43 -22.01
N ALA A 320 -5.86 23.88 -20.91
CA ALA A 320 -4.88 23.10 -20.17
C ALA A 320 -5.53 21.87 -19.52
N ALA A 321 -4.73 20.84 -19.28
CA ALA A 321 -5.17 19.68 -18.49
C ALA A 321 -5.47 20.10 -17.05
N THR A 322 -6.42 19.40 -16.43
CA THR A 322 -6.80 19.66 -15.03
C THR A 322 -6.94 18.37 -14.23
N LEU A 323 -6.58 18.45 -12.95
CA LEU A 323 -6.82 17.41 -11.95
C LEU A 323 -7.65 18.04 -10.83
N LYS A 324 -8.78 17.43 -10.44
CA LYS A 324 -9.70 18.02 -9.47
C LYS A 324 -10.32 16.97 -8.56
N VAL A 325 -10.62 17.35 -7.32
CA VAL A 325 -11.52 16.61 -6.45
C VAL A 325 -12.94 16.75 -7.00
N VAL A 326 -13.61 15.62 -7.23
CA VAL A 326 -14.99 15.58 -7.77
C VAL A 326 -15.98 14.97 -6.79
N ASP A 327 -15.50 14.21 -5.83
CA ASP A 327 -16.31 13.63 -4.74
C ASP A 327 -15.42 13.33 -3.55
N HIS A 328 -15.98 13.27 -2.36
CA HIS A 328 -15.23 13.04 -1.13
C HIS A 328 -16.10 12.47 -0.02
N TRP A 329 -15.43 11.88 0.96
CA TRP A 329 -16.01 11.41 2.20
C TRP A 329 -15.00 11.58 3.34
N THR A 330 -15.47 11.83 4.56
CA THR A 330 -14.64 11.81 5.76
C THR A 330 -15.31 10.99 6.87
N PRO A 331 -14.55 10.16 7.62
CA PRO A 331 -15.11 9.29 8.65
C PRO A 331 -15.60 10.04 9.90
N TRP A 332 -15.14 11.28 10.09
CA TRP A 332 -15.23 11.95 11.36
C TRP A 332 -16.27 13.06 11.39
N THR A 333 -17.17 12.99 12.38
CA THR A 333 -18.10 14.07 12.71
C THR A 333 -17.39 15.28 13.31
N ASP A 334 -16.17 15.13 13.73
CA ASP A 334 -15.46 16.07 14.58
C ASP A 334 -14.25 16.75 13.92
N LEU A 335 -14.01 16.52 12.63
CA LEU A 335 -12.86 17.09 11.90
C LEU A 335 -12.94 18.59 11.70
N VAL A 336 -14.15 19.16 11.75
CA VAL A 336 -14.31 20.61 11.65
C VAL A 336 -14.26 21.22 13.02
N ARG A 337 -13.14 21.80 13.37
CA ARG A 337 -12.99 22.36 14.72
C ARG A 337 -12.48 23.77 14.73
N THR A 338 -13.40 24.63 15.10
CA THR A 338 -13.02 25.86 15.80
C THR A 338 -12.83 25.52 17.29
N GLY A 339 -11.97 26.25 18.00
CA GLY A 339 -11.78 26.05 19.44
C GLY A 339 -13.07 26.13 20.27
N GLN A 340 -14.14 26.73 19.73
CA GLN A 340 -15.46 26.80 20.33
C GLN A 340 -16.23 25.46 20.24
N GLN A 341 -16.07 24.70 19.18
CA GLN A 341 -16.72 23.41 18.99
C GLN A 341 -16.09 22.35 19.91
N ARG A 342 -14.80 22.43 20.17
CA ARG A 342 -14.13 21.63 21.18
C ARG A 342 -14.76 21.79 22.57
N ALA A 343 -14.91 23.03 23.01
CA ALA A 343 -15.47 23.34 24.32
C ALA A 343 -16.92 22.85 24.44
N SER A 344 -17.68 22.84 23.34
CA SER A 344 -19.06 22.35 23.29
C SER A 344 -19.15 20.82 23.30
N ALA A 345 -18.29 20.14 22.57
CA ALA A 345 -18.24 18.67 22.56
C ALA A 345 -17.82 18.11 23.92
N MET A 346 -16.84 18.71 24.57
CA MET A 346 -16.42 18.33 25.93
C MET A 346 -17.51 18.59 26.99
N LYS A 347 -18.30 19.66 26.86
CA LYS A 347 -19.43 19.93 27.77
C LYS A 347 -20.59 18.93 27.61
N VAL A 348 -20.84 18.47 26.40
CA VAL A 348 -21.91 17.46 26.15
C VAL A 348 -21.53 16.10 26.75
N ALA A 349 -20.26 15.77 26.80
CA ALA A 349 -19.79 14.52 27.38
C ALA A 349 -19.80 14.49 28.92
N GLY A 350 -20.04 15.63 29.60
CA GLY A 350 -20.00 15.70 31.06
C GLY A 350 -18.63 15.38 31.67
N ALA A 351 -17.61 15.29 30.84
CA ALA A 351 -16.26 15.00 31.25
C ALA A 351 -15.48 16.29 31.44
N SER A 352 -15.04 16.57 32.66
CA SER A 352 -13.85 17.38 32.87
C SER A 352 -12.72 16.68 32.11
N ALA A 353 -11.99 17.42 31.30
CA ALA A 353 -10.87 16.87 30.54
C ALA A 353 -10.00 15.99 31.45
N PRO A 354 -9.84 14.71 31.15
CA PRO A 354 -8.95 13.88 31.96
C PRO A 354 -7.55 14.40 31.77
N SER A 355 -6.93 14.81 32.84
CA SER A 355 -5.54 15.26 32.85
C SER A 355 -4.54 14.10 32.83
N GLU A 356 -5.02 12.88 32.82
CA GLU A 356 -4.20 11.66 32.93
C GLU A 356 -4.68 10.56 31.98
N ALA A 357 -3.75 9.70 31.58
CA ALA A 357 -4.04 8.50 30.82
C ALA A 357 -4.99 7.58 31.61
N ILE A 358 -6.15 7.27 31.08
CA ILE A 358 -7.03 6.25 31.66
C ILE A 358 -6.49 4.90 31.24
N ARG A 359 -6.01 4.15 32.22
CA ARG A 359 -5.69 2.73 32.03
C ARG A 359 -6.97 1.94 32.14
N THR A 360 -7.56 1.54 31.04
CA THR A 360 -8.58 0.51 31.07
C THR A 360 -7.91 -0.85 31.11
N PRO A 361 -8.22 -1.72 32.05
CA PRO A 361 -7.70 -3.07 32.07
C PRO A 361 -8.42 -3.88 30.98
N VAL A 362 -7.90 -3.78 29.77
CA VAL A 362 -8.14 -4.78 28.74
C VAL A 362 -7.07 -5.85 28.97
N ASN A 363 -7.42 -7.13 28.86
CA ASN A 363 -6.46 -8.23 29.05
C ASN A 363 -5.25 -8.02 28.12
N GLY A 364 -4.19 -7.38 28.63
CA GLY A 364 -3.04 -6.97 27.83
C GLY A 364 -2.44 -5.61 28.17
N GLY A 365 -3.11 -4.80 28.99
CA GLY A 365 -2.49 -3.61 29.61
C GLY A 365 -2.27 -2.42 28.69
N MET A 366 -3.26 -2.01 27.89
CA MET A 366 -3.11 -0.83 27.02
C MET A 366 -3.26 0.49 27.75
N ASN A 367 -2.33 1.40 27.48
CA ASN A 367 -2.42 2.80 27.85
C ASN A 367 -2.96 3.58 26.64
N VAL A 368 -4.22 3.98 26.72
CA VAL A 368 -4.77 4.93 25.74
C VAL A 368 -4.59 6.33 26.29
N SER A 369 -3.89 7.19 25.58
CA SER A 369 -3.88 8.60 25.91
C SER A 369 -5.21 9.21 25.52
N LEU A 370 -6.03 9.52 26.52
CA LEU A 370 -7.35 10.14 26.33
C LEU A 370 -7.26 11.67 26.45
N LYS A 371 -6.10 12.25 26.24
CA LYS A 371 -5.87 13.67 26.50
C LYS A 371 -6.91 14.59 25.85
N ASN A 372 -7.52 14.13 24.76
CA ASN A 372 -8.53 14.88 24.01
C ASN A 372 -9.65 13.98 23.48
N ALA A 373 -9.84 12.79 24.02
CA ALA A 373 -10.91 11.89 23.57
C ALA A 373 -12.25 12.22 24.23
N ARG A 374 -13.34 12.07 23.47
CA ARG A 374 -14.71 12.08 24.00
C ARG A 374 -15.04 10.68 24.49
N LEU A 375 -15.61 10.58 25.69
CA LEU A 375 -16.03 9.33 26.28
C LEU A 375 -17.56 9.28 26.37
N GLU A 376 -18.17 8.22 25.88
CA GLU A 376 -19.59 7.96 26.08
C GLU A 376 -19.79 6.56 26.65
N SER A 377 -20.65 6.45 27.66
CA SER A 377 -21.04 5.16 28.22
C SER A 377 -22.27 4.63 27.50
N THR A 378 -22.24 3.39 27.07
CA THR A 378 -23.37 2.70 26.45
C THR A 378 -23.39 1.25 26.91
N VAL A 379 -24.35 0.49 26.41
CA VAL A 379 -24.51 -0.95 26.70
C VAL A 379 -24.37 -1.69 25.38
N SER A 380 -23.53 -2.73 25.35
CA SER A 380 -23.39 -3.59 24.19
C SER A 380 -24.67 -4.36 23.90
N ASP A 381 -24.75 -4.97 22.72
CA ASP A 381 -25.82 -5.90 22.33
C ASP A 381 -26.01 -7.09 23.30
N ARG A 382 -24.95 -7.37 24.10
CA ARG A 382 -24.96 -8.40 25.15
C ARG A 382 -25.24 -7.86 26.56
N GLY A 383 -25.70 -6.61 26.68
CA GLY A 383 -26.02 -5.98 27.95
C GLY A 383 -24.82 -5.61 28.83
N GLN A 384 -23.59 -5.66 28.29
CA GLN A 384 -22.40 -5.27 29.04
C GLN A 384 -22.13 -3.75 28.90
N PRO A 385 -21.70 -3.07 29.96
CA PRO A 385 -21.29 -1.67 29.86
C PRO A 385 -20.09 -1.56 28.93
N VAL A 386 -20.19 -0.65 27.98
CA VAL A 386 -19.17 -0.33 27.01
C VAL A 386 -18.84 1.13 27.11
N LEU A 387 -17.56 1.46 27.24
CA LEU A 387 -17.06 2.81 27.16
C LEU A 387 -16.65 3.09 25.71
N LEU A 388 -17.33 3.99 25.07
CA LEU A 388 -16.99 4.45 23.73
C LEU A 388 -15.96 5.59 23.86
N VAL A 389 -14.84 5.42 23.17
CA VAL A 389 -13.79 6.41 23.10
C VAL A 389 -13.80 7.00 21.71
N PHE A 390 -14.05 8.30 21.60
CA PHE A 390 -13.93 9.02 20.34
C PHE A 390 -12.55 9.64 20.31
N PRO A 391 -11.66 9.22 19.40
CA PRO A 391 -10.38 9.90 19.22
C PRO A 391 -10.60 11.37 18.96
N ASP A 392 -9.80 12.22 19.55
CA ASP A 392 -9.81 13.63 19.22
C ASP A 392 -9.00 13.90 17.97
N MET A 393 -9.63 13.69 16.83
CA MET A 393 -9.02 13.96 15.54
C MET A 393 -8.81 15.44 15.25
N ALA A 394 -9.29 16.30 16.11
CA ALA A 394 -9.25 17.71 15.82
C ALA A 394 -8.58 18.50 16.87
N SER A 395 -7.59 17.99 17.44
CA SER A 395 -6.72 18.86 18.19
C SER A 395 -5.87 19.76 17.31
N GLY A 396 -6.36 20.06 16.13
CA GLY A 396 -5.74 21.01 15.22
C GLY A 396 -4.30 20.69 14.88
N ASN A 397 -3.75 19.64 15.41
CA ASN A 397 -2.60 19.04 15.13
C ASN A 397 -2.64 17.76 15.71
N TRP A 398 -3.89 17.20 15.44
CA TRP A 398 -3.19 16.39 14.78
C TRP A 398 -2.35 15.58 15.73
N SER A 399 -3.05 14.81 16.53
CA SER A 399 -2.47 13.84 17.44
C SER A 399 -1.75 12.69 16.71
N ASP A 400 -1.31 12.93 15.44
CA ASP A 400 -0.67 11.95 14.57
C ASP A 400 -1.59 10.74 14.26
N GLU A 401 -2.88 11.04 14.12
CA GLU A 401 -3.93 10.04 13.86
C GLU A 401 -4.23 9.88 12.37
N ASP A 402 -3.24 10.17 11.49
CA ASP A 402 -3.40 10.13 10.03
C ASP A 402 -4.29 8.98 9.55
N TRP A 403 -5.50 9.31 9.14
CA TRP A 403 -6.34 8.32 8.48
C TRP A 403 -5.73 7.86 7.16
N GLY A 404 -4.99 8.75 6.49
CA GLY A 404 -4.22 8.45 5.28
C GLY A 404 -2.93 7.66 5.50
N SER A 405 -2.70 7.05 6.66
CA SER A 405 -1.51 6.23 6.91
C SER A 405 -1.48 4.95 6.08
N ALA A 406 -2.64 4.34 5.80
CA ALA A 406 -2.81 3.25 4.85
C ALA A 406 -3.47 3.73 3.56
N GLY A 407 -3.24 3.05 2.46
CA GLY A 407 -3.93 3.33 1.19
C GLY A 407 -5.24 2.55 1.05
N PRO A 408 -6.13 2.96 0.15
CA PRO A 408 -7.34 2.21 -0.14
C PRO A 408 -7.07 0.98 -0.98
N ALA A 409 -7.91 -0.06 -0.81
CA ALA A 409 -8.07 -1.17 -1.73
C ALA A 409 -9.51 -1.18 -2.25
N CYS A 410 -9.69 -1.27 -3.56
CA CYS A 410 -11.03 -1.15 -4.15
C CYS A 410 -11.44 -2.43 -4.87
N ILE A 411 -12.55 -3.01 -4.44
CA ILE A 411 -13.15 -4.21 -5.05
C ILE A 411 -14.07 -3.74 -6.17
N PHE A 412 -13.55 -3.60 -7.38
CA PHE A 412 -14.28 -3.05 -8.52
C PHE A 412 -15.53 -3.87 -8.87
N ALA A 413 -15.49 -5.19 -8.65
CA ALA A 413 -16.61 -6.09 -8.93
C ALA A 413 -17.90 -5.74 -8.14
N ILE A 414 -17.76 -5.14 -6.97
CA ILE A 414 -18.88 -4.72 -6.12
C ILE A 414 -18.94 -3.20 -5.91
N GLY A 415 -18.01 -2.44 -6.51
CA GLY A 415 -17.98 -0.98 -6.44
C GLY A 415 -17.72 -0.43 -5.02
N VAL A 416 -16.88 -1.10 -4.25
CA VAL A 416 -16.55 -0.74 -2.86
C VAL A 416 -15.05 -0.61 -2.69
N CYS A 417 -14.60 0.48 -2.10
CA CYS A 417 -13.25 0.62 -1.56
C CYS A 417 -13.27 0.37 -0.05
N VAL A 418 -12.19 -0.19 0.48
CA VAL A 418 -11.95 -0.25 1.92
C VAL A 418 -10.70 0.57 2.23
N ALA A 419 -10.83 1.50 3.13
CA ALA A 419 -9.76 2.35 3.61
C ALA A 419 -9.66 2.31 5.14
N ALA A 420 -8.46 2.49 5.67
CA ALA A 420 -8.19 2.45 7.10
C ALA A 420 -6.99 3.34 7.42
N GLY A 421 -6.79 3.65 8.70
CA GLY A 421 -5.73 4.56 9.13
C GLY A 421 -5.24 4.32 10.54
N LYS A 422 -4.56 5.31 11.11
CA LYS A 422 -4.02 5.27 12.48
C LYS A 422 -5.11 5.25 13.56
N ASP A 423 -6.35 5.57 13.21
CA ASP A 423 -7.49 5.35 14.10
C ASP A 423 -7.79 3.85 14.36
N GLY A 424 -7.13 2.96 13.63
CA GLY A 424 -7.32 1.51 13.76
C GLY A 424 -8.67 1.02 13.24
N ILE A 425 -9.37 1.82 12.44
CA ILE A 425 -10.70 1.51 11.93
C ILE A 425 -10.69 1.40 10.42
N GLY A 426 -11.35 0.38 9.88
CA GLY A 426 -11.54 0.20 8.45
C GLY A 426 -12.95 0.58 8.01
N TYR A 427 -13.05 1.35 6.95
CA TYR A 427 -14.29 1.85 6.39
C TYR A 427 -14.49 1.34 4.97
N PRO A 428 -15.58 0.61 4.70
CA PRO A 428 -16.01 0.32 3.35
C PRO A 428 -16.77 1.53 2.79
N ILE A 429 -16.40 1.97 1.59
CA ILE A 429 -16.90 3.19 0.97
C ILE A 429 -17.36 2.87 -0.45
N LYS A 430 -18.57 3.30 -0.84
CA LYS A 430 -19.09 3.12 -2.20
C LYS A 430 -18.42 4.04 -3.20
N MET A 431 -17.89 3.47 -4.26
CA MET A 431 -17.20 4.21 -5.32
C MET A 431 -18.12 5.11 -6.16
N ALA A 432 -19.40 4.71 -6.30
CA ALA A 432 -20.35 5.41 -7.14
C ALA A 432 -20.78 6.76 -6.57
N ASP A 433 -20.82 6.90 -5.25
CA ASP A 433 -21.22 8.09 -4.52
C ASP A 433 -20.52 8.08 -3.17
N LEU A 434 -19.46 8.87 -3.04
CA LEU A 434 -18.72 9.01 -1.78
C LEU A 434 -19.50 9.83 -0.76
N GLY A 435 -20.40 10.68 -1.24
CA GLY A 435 -21.35 11.34 -0.38
C GLY A 435 -21.19 12.83 -0.24
N GLY A 436 -20.05 13.40 -0.54
CA GLY A 436 -19.83 14.84 -0.41
C GLY A 436 -20.10 15.33 1.00
N THR A 437 -19.51 14.67 2.03
CA THR A 437 -19.67 15.07 3.43
C THR A 437 -19.42 16.56 3.62
N THR A 438 -20.37 17.27 4.24
CA THR A 438 -20.27 18.72 4.45
C THR A 438 -19.92 19.06 5.90
N VAL A 439 -19.41 20.28 6.11
CA VAL A 439 -19.22 20.82 7.46
C VAL A 439 -20.51 20.78 8.28
N ALA A 440 -21.66 21.01 7.63
CA ALA A 440 -22.96 20.97 8.29
C ALA A 440 -23.34 19.54 8.71
N ASP A 441 -23.02 18.51 7.92
CA ASP A 441 -23.24 17.11 8.27
C ASP A 441 -22.41 16.73 9.50
N LEU A 442 -21.15 17.15 9.54
CA LEU A 442 -20.25 16.91 10.66
C LEU A 442 -20.72 17.59 11.96
N ALA A 443 -21.29 18.78 11.85
CA ALA A 443 -21.82 19.53 12.99
C ALA A 443 -23.15 18.98 13.51
N ASN A 444 -23.94 18.31 12.67
CA ASN A 444 -25.29 17.88 12.96
C ASN A 444 -25.54 16.41 12.58
N PRO A 445 -24.84 15.45 13.23
CA PRO A 445 -25.08 14.04 12.96
C PRO A 445 -26.54 13.68 13.28
N PRO A 446 -27.14 12.72 12.56
CA PRO A 446 -28.51 12.27 12.81
C PRO A 446 -28.75 11.93 14.28
N ALA A 447 -29.88 12.38 14.84
CA ALA A 447 -30.16 12.31 16.29
C ALA A 447 -30.17 10.86 16.83
N ASN A 448 -30.57 9.89 16.03
CA ASN A 448 -30.56 8.46 16.35
C ASN A 448 -29.12 7.88 16.35
N CYS A 449 -28.17 8.58 15.79
CA CYS A 449 -26.79 8.14 15.70
C CYS A 449 -25.93 8.52 16.90
N LYS A 450 -26.38 9.44 17.73
CA LYS A 450 -25.62 9.94 18.88
C LYS A 450 -25.27 8.89 19.94
N LYS A 451 -25.98 7.76 19.96
CA LYS A 451 -25.76 6.67 20.91
C LYS A 451 -24.85 5.55 20.40
N LEU A 452 -24.65 5.47 19.09
CA LEU A 452 -23.87 4.40 18.45
C LEU A 452 -22.62 4.93 17.74
N ALA A 453 -22.36 6.21 17.88
CA ALA A 453 -21.45 6.95 17.04
C ALA A 453 -19.97 6.74 17.32
N ALA A 454 -19.59 5.69 18.04
CA ALA A 454 -18.21 5.30 18.04
C ALA A 454 -18.07 3.80 17.92
N PRO A 455 -17.06 3.36 17.20
CA PRO A 455 -16.65 1.99 17.36
C PRO A 455 -16.37 1.75 18.83
N PRO A 456 -16.73 0.58 19.37
CA PRO A 456 -16.14 0.12 20.61
C PRO A 456 -14.66 -0.08 20.31
N VAL A 457 -13.92 0.98 20.47
CA VAL A 457 -12.48 0.93 20.32
C VAL A 457 -11.99 0.00 21.40
N TRP A 458 -11.45 -1.16 21.02
CA TRP A 458 -10.72 -2.11 21.85
C TRP A 458 -11.36 -2.61 23.14
N LEU A 459 -12.50 -2.10 23.52
CA LEU A 459 -13.16 -2.49 24.75
C LEU A 459 -13.92 -3.79 24.62
N THR A 460 -14.18 -4.22 23.41
CA THR A 460 -14.71 -5.55 23.15
C THR A 460 -13.62 -6.37 22.49
N MET A 461 -13.08 -7.30 23.21
CA MET A 461 -12.10 -8.31 22.76
C MET A 461 -12.61 -9.19 21.60
N SER A 462 -13.76 -8.91 21.08
CA SER A 462 -14.33 -9.57 19.91
C SER A 462 -14.45 -8.54 18.81
N PRO A 463 -13.55 -8.57 17.81
CA PRO A 463 -13.76 -7.82 16.60
C PRO A 463 -15.07 -8.33 15.98
N GLY A 464 -16.07 -7.51 15.94
CA GLY A 464 -17.35 -7.79 15.32
C GLY A 464 -17.77 -6.58 14.50
N PRO A 465 -18.53 -6.77 13.41
CA PRO A 465 -19.11 -5.63 12.73
C PRO A 465 -19.98 -4.89 13.75
N VAL A 466 -19.63 -3.66 13.99
CA VAL A 466 -20.48 -2.74 14.72
C VAL A 466 -21.30 -2.05 13.66
N ASP A 467 -22.64 -2.05 13.79
CA ASP A 467 -23.47 -1.20 12.95
C ASP A 467 -23.25 0.25 13.42
N PRO A 468 -22.40 1.00 12.73
CA PRO A 468 -22.19 2.38 13.10
C PRO A 468 -23.42 3.17 12.75
N CYS A 469 -23.61 4.23 13.44
CA CYS A 469 -24.41 5.31 12.95
C CYS A 469 -23.45 6.34 12.37
N PRO A 470 -23.12 6.27 11.10
CA PRO A 470 -22.18 7.18 10.51
C PRO A 470 -22.76 8.60 10.50
N ALA A 471 -21.90 9.57 10.57
CA ALA A 471 -22.26 10.95 10.29
C ALA A 471 -22.82 11.07 8.88
N ASP A 472 -22.24 10.32 7.97
CA ASP A 472 -22.71 10.17 6.61
C ASP A 472 -23.54 8.87 6.50
N PRO A 473 -24.85 8.95 6.19
CA PRO A 473 -25.71 7.77 6.06
C PRO A 473 -25.30 6.84 4.92
N ARG A 474 -24.34 7.24 4.09
CA ARG A 474 -23.80 6.43 2.98
C ARG A 474 -22.63 5.55 3.40
N THR A 475 -22.09 5.72 4.59
CA THR A 475 -21.12 4.80 5.17
C THR A 475 -21.79 3.44 5.37
N LEU A 476 -21.23 2.40 4.78
CA LEU A 476 -21.84 1.08 4.77
C LEU A 476 -21.79 0.42 6.17
N ASN A 477 -20.61 0.34 6.71
CA ASN A 477 -20.28 -0.01 8.10
C ASN A 477 -18.78 0.17 8.28
N PHE A 478 -18.28 -0.16 9.48
CA PHE A 478 -16.83 -0.14 9.74
C PHE A 478 -16.43 -1.37 10.56
N PHE A 479 -15.14 -1.59 10.70
CA PHE A 479 -14.61 -2.61 11.58
C PHE A 479 -13.48 -2.05 12.44
N PRO A 480 -13.40 -2.37 13.72
CA PRO A 480 -12.21 -2.14 14.50
C PRO A 480 -11.14 -3.16 14.10
N ASN A 481 -9.89 -2.72 14.05
CA ASN A 481 -8.78 -3.63 13.79
C ASN A 481 -8.31 -4.36 15.06
N GLY A 482 -9.14 -4.47 16.09
CA GLY A 482 -8.75 -5.04 17.37
C GLY A 482 -8.09 -4.00 18.28
N ASP A 483 -6.90 -4.24 18.73
CA ASP A 483 -6.26 -3.49 19.80
C ASP A 483 -5.62 -2.19 19.34
N THR A 484 -6.15 -1.02 19.50
CA THR A 484 -5.49 0.30 19.30
C THR A 484 -4.48 0.39 18.16
N ALA A 485 -4.63 -0.44 17.19
CA ALA A 485 -3.58 -0.72 16.25
C ALA A 485 -3.70 0.22 15.07
N HIS A 486 -2.79 1.16 14.99
CA HIS A 486 -2.62 1.94 13.77
C HIS A 486 -2.51 1.02 12.56
N LEU A 487 -3.27 1.34 11.50
CA LEU A 487 -3.22 0.63 10.24
C LEU A 487 -2.36 1.40 9.24
N HIS A 488 -1.31 0.75 8.77
CA HIS A 488 -0.46 1.24 7.68
C HIS A 488 -0.54 0.31 6.46
N MET A 489 -1.02 -0.89 6.66
CA MET A 489 -1.22 -1.86 5.58
C MET A 489 -2.50 -1.54 4.82
N THR A 490 -2.41 -1.42 3.50
CA THR A 490 -3.59 -1.48 2.64
C THR A 490 -4.22 -2.86 2.74
N PRO A 491 -5.55 -2.96 2.87
CA PRO A 491 -6.22 -4.26 2.90
C PRO A 491 -5.90 -5.08 1.65
N VAL A 492 -5.41 -6.31 1.82
CA VAL A 492 -5.25 -7.27 0.72
C VAL A 492 -6.62 -7.88 0.44
N GLN A 493 -7.07 -7.83 -0.81
CA GLN A 493 -8.39 -8.33 -1.21
C GLN A 493 -8.29 -9.65 -1.97
N PHE A 494 -9.23 -10.57 -1.69
CA PHE A 494 -9.29 -11.89 -2.29
C PHE A 494 -10.74 -12.34 -2.45
N HIS A 495 -11.11 -12.85 -3.62
CA HIS A 495 -12.39 -13.52 -3.79
C HIS A 495 -12.29 -14.96 -3.29
N ASP A 496 -12.84 -15.23 -2.12
CA ASP A 496 -12.81 -16.56 -1.50
C ASP A 496 -13.82 -17.49 -2.20
N PRO A 497 -13.36 -18.51 -2.93
CA PRO A 497 -14.23 -19.36 -3.75
C PRO A 497 -15.13 -20.26 -2.89
N LEU A 498 -14.74 -20.60 -1.66
CA LEU A 498 -15.57 -21.40 -0.75
C LEU A 498 -16.70 -20.58 -0.14
N LEU A 499 -16.38 -19.34 0.25
CA LEU A 499 -17.37 -18.41 0.78
C LEU A 499 -18.22 -17.75 -0.31
N LYS A 500 -17.75 -17.77 -1.57
CA LYS A 500 -18.33 -17.04 -2.71
C LYS A 500 -18.52 -15.56 -2.39
N SER A 501 -17.55 -14.99 -1.70
CA SER A 501 -17.54 -13.63 -1.21
C SER A 501 -16.15 -13.03 -1.28
N TRP A 502 -16.09 -11.72 -1.42
CA TRP A 502 -14.83 -11.01 -1.24
C TRP A 502 -14.40 -11.08 0.21
N THR A 503 -13.12 -11.21 0.43
CA THR A 503 -12.48 -11.12 1.74
C THR A 503 -11.35 -10.11 1.70
N ILE A 504 -11.08 -9.50 2.85
CA ILE A 504 -9.94 -8.62 3.04
C ILE A 504 -9.12 -9.10 4.24
N PHE A 505 -7.81 -8.83 4.16
CA PHE A 505 -6.86 -9.10 5.23
C PHE A 505 -6.20 -7.80 5.65
N VAL A 506 -6.13 -7.56 6.96
CA VAL A 506 -5.53 -6.36 7.56
C VAL A 506 -4.67 -6.73 8.76
N TRP A 507 -3.52 -6.07 8.92
CA TRP A 507 -2.60 -6.31 10.03
C TRP A 507 -2.04 -5.00 10.58
N GLY A 508 -2.59 -4.53 11.68
CA GLY A 508 -2.15 -3.30 12.35
C GLY A 508 -0.97 -3.48 13.29
N GLU A 509 -0.51 -2.38 13.85
CA GLU A 509 0.48 -2.35 14.93
C GLU A 509 -0.04 -3.12 16.15
N ASN A 510 0.83 -3.86 16.83
CA ASN A 510 0.50 -4.60 18.04
C ASN A 510 -0.75 -5.48 17.93
N ALA A 511 -1.16 -5.83 16.72
CA ALA A 511 -2.37 -6.58 16.43
C ALA A 511 -2.07 -7.93 15.79
N GLN A 512 -3.12 -8.73 15.68
CA GLN A 512 -3.16 -9.96 14.90
C GLN A 512 -3.57 -9.67 13.47
N LEU A 513 -3.26 -10.57 12.54
CA LEU A 513 -3.81 -10.53 11.19
C LEU A 513 -5.30 -10.89 11.23
N HIS A 514 -6.15 -10.00 10.73
CA HIS A 514 -7.60 -10.20 10.67
C HIS A 514 -8.07 -10.53 9.27
N LYS A 515 -9.03 -11.44 9.15
CA LYS A 515 -9.77 -11.78 7.92
C LYS A 515 -11.23 -11.33 8.07
N TRP A 516 -11.71 -10.55 7.10
CA TRP A 516 -13.11 -10.07 7.03
C TRP A 516 -13.72 -10.45 5.69
N ALA A 517 -14.99 -10.85 5.68
CA ALA A 517 -15.77 -10.94 4.45
C ALA A 517 -16.37 -9.59 4.09
N VAL A 518 -16.49 -9.34 2.78
CA VAL A 518 -17.14 -8.15 2.22
C VAL A 518 -18.26 -8.63 1.30
N ASP A 519 -19.50 -8.39 1.67
CA ASP A 519 -20.65 -8.78 0.84
C ASP A 519 -20.87 -7.85 -0.36
N GLN A 520 -21.84 -8.16 -1.20
CA GLN A 520 -22.16 -7.38 -2.40
C GLN A 520 -22.62 -5.94 -2.11
N ASN A 521 -23.05 -5.67 -0.87
CA ASN A 521 -23.41 -4.34 -0.42
C ASN A 521 -22.24 -3.61 0.26
N GLY A 522 -21.07 -4.27 0.37
CA GLY A 522 -19.91 -3.76 1.07
C GLY A 522 -19.94 -3.95 2.58
N ARG A 523 -20.92 -4.72 3.11
CA ARG A 523 -20.97 -4.99 4.55
C ARG A 523 -19.84 -5.92 4.96
N LEU A 524 -19.13 -5.55 6.02
CA LEU A 524 -18.03 -6.31 6.57
C LEU A 524 -18.50 -7.29 7.64
N THR A 525 -18.00 -8.52 7.60
CA THR A 525 -18.25 -9.55 8.60
C THR A 525 -16.92 -10.17 9.02
N TYR A 526 -16.63 -10.16 10.30
CA TYR A 526 -15.43 -10.80 10.85
C TYR A 526 -15.47 -12.32 10.64
N LEU A 527 -14.35 -12.89 10.23
CA LEU A 527 -14.21 -14.33 9.98
C LEU A 527 -13.19 -15.00 10.88
N ALA A 528 -11.96 -14.47 10.96
CA ALA A 528 -10.87 -15.10 11.68
C ALA A 528 -9.72 -14.12 11.95
N GLN A 529 -8.82 -14.54 12.84
CA GLN A 529 -7.55 -13.87 13.09
C GLN A 529 -6.40 -14.87 13.23
N SER A 530 -5.16 -14.38 13.14
CA SER A 530 -3.96 -15.18 13.41
C SER A 530 -3.70 -15.32 14.90
N HIS A 531 -2.75 -16.20 15.27
CA HIS A 531 -2.18 -16.22 16.62
C HIS A 531 -1.00 -15.25 16.77
N GLU A 532 -0.34 -14.94 15.66
CA GLU A 532 0.84 -14.12 15.63
C GLU A 532 0.48 -12.64 15.76
N TYR A 533 1.29 -11.92 16.51
CA TYR A 533 1.21 -10.47 16.66
C TYR A 533 2.35 -9.79 15.89
N ALA A 534 2.04 -8.74 15.15
CA ALA A 534 3.06 -7.81 14.72
C ALA A 534 3.62 -7.07 15.94
N SER A 535 4.93 -6.77 15.91
CA SER A 535 5.61 -5.99 16.95
C SER A 535 5.53 -6.62 18.36
N ALA A 536 5.67 -7.95 18.44
CA ALA A 536 5.47 -8.71 19.65
C ALA A 536 6.35 -8.28 20.84
N ASP A 537 7.56 -7.74 20.57
CA ASP A 537 8.50 -7.27 21.60
C ASP A 537 8.05 -5.99 22.32
N VAL A 538 7.18 -5.21 21.67
CA VAL A 538 6.62 -3.95 22.20
C VAL A 538 5.09 -4.04 22.38
N ARG A 539 4.59 -5.25 22.54
CA ARG A 539 3.17 -5.52 22.75
C ARG A 539 2.66 -4.81 24.00
N GLY A 540 1.59 -4.06 23.85
CA GLY A 540 0.99 -3.27 24.92
C GLY A 540 1.48 -1.83 24.99
N GLU A 541 2.42 -1.42 24.16
CA GLU A 541 2.74 -0.04 23.91
C GLU A 541 1.83 0.52 22.82
N SER A 542 1.12 1.58 23.08
CA SER A 542 0.26 2.22 22.06
C SER A 542 0.33 3.74 22.19
N PRO A 543 0.60 4.47 21.10
CA PRO A 543 1.11 3.93 19.84
C PRO A 543 2.50 3.32 20.03
N GLY A 544 2.81 2.28 19.29
CA GLY A 544 4.13 1.60 19.33
C GLY A 544 4.11 0.35 18.46
N GLY A 545 5.28 -0.03 17.95
CA GLY A 545 5.38 -1.19 17.09
C GLY A 545 4.99 -0.94 15.65
N MET A 546 5.16 0.31 15.19
CA MET A 546 4.94 0.69 13.79
C MET A 546 5.84 -0.17 12.85
N PRO A 547 5.34 -0.57 11.69
CA PRO A 547 4.06 -0.21 11.07
C PRO A 547 3.00 -1.32 11.09
N GLY A 548 3.16 -2.37 11.86
CA GLY A 548 2.34 -3.56 11.72
C GLY A 548 2.83 -4.49 10.61
N GLY A 549 1.97 -5.34 10.06
CA GLY A 549 2.32 -6.31 9.02
C GLY A 549 2.04 -5.81 7.60
N PHE A 550 2.72 -6.41 6.61
CA PHE A 550 2.49 -6.17 5.19
C PHE A 550 2.35 -7.51 4.47
N CYS A 551 1.28 -7.67 3.72
CA CYS A 551 0.94 -8.93 3.06
C CYS A 551 0.75 -8.78 1.56
N SER A 552 0.97 -9.89 0.85
CA SER A 552 0.50 -10.12 -0.51
C SER A 552 0.03 -11.56 -0.62
N GLY A 553 -0.95 -11.78 -1.49
CA GLY A 553 -1.49 -13.11 -1.73
C GLY A 553 -1.31 -13.59 -3.15
N SER A 554 -1.50 -14.89 -3.35
CA SER A 554 -1.55 -15.49 -4.67
C SER A 554 -2.45 -16.71 -4.72
N SER A 555 -2.95 -17.03 -5.93
CA SER A 555 -3.72 -18.23 -6.22
C SER A 555 -3.66 -18.59 -7.70
N ASN A 556 -4.04 -19.80 -8.04
CA ASN A 556 -4.32 -20.22 -9.41
C ASN A 556 -5.82 -20.05 -9.67
N GLY A 557 -6.23 -18.85 -10.09
CA GLY A 557 -7.63 -18.49 -10.24
C GLY A 557 -8.43 -18.73 -8.95
N ASP A 558 -9.58 -19.37 -9.10
CA ASP A 558 -10.51 -19.68 -8.01
C ASP A 558 -10.25 -21.06 -7.35
N ASP A 559 -9.09 -21.70 -7.54
CA ASP A 559 -8.76 -22.94 -6.83
C ASP A 559 -8.47 -22.64 -5.34
N PRO A 560 -9.36 -23.07 -4.41
CA PRO A 560 -9.20 -22.76 -2.99
C PRO A 560 -7.95 -23.39 -2.37
N ASN A 561 -7.40 -24.46 -2.97
CA ASN A 561 -6.22 -25.16 -2.45
C ASN A 561 -4.90 -24.56 -2.95
N SER A 562 -4.96 -23.65 -3.92
CA SER A 562 -3.77 -22.95 -4.42
C SER A 562 -3.47 -21.66 -3.66
N ALA A 563 -4.45 -21.08 -2.99
CA ALA A 563 -4.33 -19.76 -2.36
C ALA A 563 -3.35 -19.76 -1.19
N ILE A 564 -2.42 -18.80 -1.19
CA ILE A 564 -1.51 -18.50 -0.07
C ILE A 564 -1.46 -17.00 0.19
N LEU A 565 -1.17 -16.63 1.43
CA LEU A 565 -0.96 -15.24 1.85
C LEU A 565 0.38 -15.12 2.57
N ALA A 566 1.35 -14.42 1.97
CA ALA A 566 2.65 -14.18 2.57
C ALA A 566 2.70 -12.80 3.21
N CYS A 567 3.12 -12.75 4.46
CA CYS A 567 3.16 -11.54 5.26
C CYS A 567 4.51 -11.35 5.94
N THR A 568 5.02 -10.13 5.94
CA THR A 568 6.16 -9.72 6.77
C THR A 568 5.68 -8.90 7.96
N ILE A 569 6.24 -9.14 9.13
CA ILE A 569 5.97 -8.39 10.36
C ILE A 569 7.28 -8.02 11.07
N PRO A 570 7.35 -6.87 11.75
CA PRO A 570 8.45 -6.55 12.66
C PRO A 570 8.29 -7.25 14.00
N TYR A 571 9.39 -7.48 14.71
CA TYR A 571 9.36 -7.88 16.12
C TYR A 571 9.18 -6.69 17.07
N GLY A 572 9.67 -5.52 16.70
CA GLY A 572 9.59 -4.29 17.49
C GLY A 572 9.12 -3.08 16.68
N ASP A 573 9.39 -1.86 17.16
CA ASP A 573 9.09 -0.62 16.44
C ASP A 573 10.11 -0.36 15.32
N ALA A 574 9.66 -0.55 14.07
CA ALA A 574 10.46 -0.30 12.87
C ALA A 574 10.39 1.15 12.38
N ASN A 575 9.71 2.06 13.08
CA ASN A 575 9.69 3.47 12.74
C ASN A 575 10.91 4.22 13.30
N SER A 576 11.33 3.82 14.50
CA SER A 576 12.40 4.51 15.24
C SER A 576 13.72 3.74 15.23
N SER A 577 13.70 2.45 14.86
CA SER A 577 14.89 1.59 14.86
C SER A 577 14.81 0.53 13.77
N VAL A 578 15.97 -0.01 13.41
CA VAL A 578 16.05 -1.20 12.54
C VAL A 578 15.85 -2.43 13.42
N VAL A 579 14.82 -3.20 13.10
CA VAL A 579 14.42 -4.38 13.89
C VAL A 579 14.40 -5.64 13.04
N ASN A 580 14.45 -6.79 13.68
CA ASN A 580 14.29 -8.07 12.99
C ASN A 580 12.87 -8.21 12.43
N GLY A 581 12.78 -8.90 11.30
CA GLY A 581 11.54 -9.25 10.62
C GLY A 581 11.23 -10.74 10.70
N ARG A 582 9.97 -11.05 10.47
CA ARG A 582 9.44 -12.42 10.36
C ARG A 582 8.60 -12.52 9.10
N LEU A 583 8.83 -13.55 8.30
CA LEU A 583 8.00 -13.92 7.17
C LEU A 583 7.09 -15.08 7.57
N LEU A 584 5.80 -14.92 7.32
CA LEU A 584 4.76 -15.91 7.57
C LEU A 584 4.01 -16.20 6.27
N VAL A 585 3.68 -17.43 6.01
CA VAL A 585 2.81 -17.83 4.90
C VAL A 585 1.59 -18.53 5.50
N TYR A 586 0.40 -18.00 5.18
CA TYR A 586 -0.88 -18.49 5.67
C TYR A 586 -1.68 -19.19 4.57
N ASP A 587 -2.58 -20.06 5.01
CA ASP A 587 -3.72 -20.53 4.25
C ASP A 587 -4.86 -19.49 4.42
N PRO A 588 -5.20 -18.72 3.39
CA PRO A 588 -6.21 -17.69 3.52
C PRO A 588 -7.64 -18.23 3.46
N VAL A 589 -7.83 -19.51 3.13
CA VAL A 589 -9.12 -20.15 2.87
C VAL A 589 -9.53 -21.07 4.01
N HIS A 590 -8.69 -22.04 4.37
CA HIS A 590 -8.99 -23.06 5.36
C HIS A 590 -8.45 -22.67 6.73
N LEU A 591 -9.35 -22.48 7.69
CA LEU A 591 -8.97 -22.14 9.05
C LEU A 591 -8.41 -23.34 9.80
N ALA A 592 -7.62 -23.08 10.83
CA ALA A 592 -7.16 -24.07 11.78
C ALA A 592 -8.33 -24.63 12.62
N ALA A 593 -8.11 -25.72 13.33
CA ALA A 593 -9.16 -26.40 14.12
C ALA A 593 -9.77 -25.53 15.23
N ASP A 594 -9.05 -24.53 15.69
CA ASP A 594 -9.49 -23.55 16.69
C ASP A 594 -10.17 -22.31 16.09
N GLY A 595 -10.31 -22.27 14.76
CA GLY A 595 -10.92 -21.15 14.02
C GLY A 595 -9.97 -20.02 13.67
N SER A 596 -8.67 -20.13 13.99
CA SER A 596 -7.66 -19.13 13.61
C SER A 596 -7.19 -19.31 12.16
N LEU A 597 -6.49 -18.28 11.64
CA LEU A 597 -5.77 -18.38 10.37
C LEU A 597 -4.64 -19.41 10.49
N ASN A 598 -4.53 -20.27 9.47
CA ASN A 598 -3.66 -21.43 9.51
C ASN A 598 -2.29 -21.10 8.90
N VAL A 599 -1.22 -21.17 9.70
CA VAL A 599 0.15 -20.95 9.26
C VAL A 599 0.67 -22.17 8.51
N LEU A 600 1.07 -21.98 7.26
CA LEU A 600 1.69 -22.97 6.40
C LEU A 600 3.20 -23.02 6.61
N TRP A 601 3.84 -21.85 6.74
CA TRP A 601 5.28 -21.72 6.91
C TRP A 601 5.62 -20.45 7.70
N ASP A 602 6.75 -20.48 8.39
CA ASP A 602 7.16 -19.45 9.33
C ASP A 602 8.70 -19.38 9.41
N SER A 603 9.28 -18.25 9.02
CA SER A 603 10.73 -18.05 9.00
C SER A 603 11.40 -18.24 10.36
N GLN A 604 10.70 -17.96 11.47
CA GLN A 604 11.21 -18.16 12.82
C GLN A 604 11.47 -19.64 13.12
N ARG A 605 10.59 -20.54 12.68
CA ARG A 605 10.73 -22.00 12.89
C ARG A 605 11.94 -22.58 12.16
N PHE A 606 12.37 -21.92 11.10
CA PHE A 606 13.51 -22.34 10.27
C PHE A 606 14.75 -21.48 10.50
N ALA A 607 14.75 -20.64 11.55
CA ALA A 607 15.85 -19.74 11.92
C ALA A 607 16.34 -18.82 10.77
N VAL A 608 15.44 -18.47 9.86
CA VAL A 608 15.72 -17.51 8.80
C VAL A 608 15.51 -16.11 9.34
N GLN A 609 16.58 -15.32 9.37
CA GLN A 609 16.57 -13.96 9.89
C GLN A 609 16.79 -12.94 8.78
N PHE A 610 16.10 -11.82 8.87
CA PHE A 610 16.31 -10.62 8.06
C PHE A 610 15.91 -9.37 8.86
N LEU A 611 16.38 -8.20 8.44
CA LEU A 611 15.95 -6.94 9.02
C LEU A 611 14.67 -6.49 8.31
N PHE A 612 13.66 -6.17 9.09
CA PHE A 612 12.34 -5.80 8.57
C PHE A 612 12.41 -4.51 7.74
N ASN A 613 11.84 -4.57 6.54
CA ASN A 613 11.66 -3.41 5.69
C ASN A 613 10.23 -2.88 5.84
N LYS A 614 10.07 -1.66 6.34
CA LYS A 614 8.74 -1.07 6.55
C LYS A 614 8.09 -0.67 5.22
N PHE A 615 6.77 -0.77 5.17
CA PHE A 615 5.91 -0.32 4.07
C PHE A 615 6.06 -1.07 2.75
N ASP A 616 6.68 -2.21 2.73
CA ASP A 616 6.97 -2.93 1.50
C ASP A 616 6.51 -4.39 1.59
N PRO A 617 5.32 -4.73 1.04
CA PRO A 617 4.81 -6.09 1.06
C PRO A 617 5.64 -7.01 0.16
N PRO A 618 5.66 -8.32 0.42
CA PRO A 618 6.27 -9.31 -0.46
C PRO A 618 5.69 -9.24 -1.89
N VAL A 619 6.46 -9.71 -2.87
CA VAL A 619 5.97 -10.01 -4.23
C VAL A 619 5.92 -11.51 -4.38
N ILE A 620 4.81 -12.06 -4.91
CA ILE A 620 4.63 -13.51 -5.11
C ILE A 620 4.36 -13.76 -6.58
N ASP A 621 5.30 -14.42 -7.26
CA ASP A 621 5.13 -14.72 -8.68
C ASP A 621 6.07 -15.84 -9.16
N GLY A 622 5.59 -16.67 -10.08
CA GLY A 622 6.38 -17.71 -10.75
C GLY A 622 7.04 -18.71 -9.80
N GLY A 623 6.37 -19.09 -8.73
CA GLY A 623 6.88 -20.04 -7.74
C GLY A 623 7.81 -19.42 -6.70
N ARG A 624 7.87 -18.10 -6.60
CA ARG A 624 8.83 -17.33 -5.78
C ARG A 624 8.13 -16.32 -4.88
N ILE A 625 8.75 -16.06 -3.73
CA ILE A 625 8.39 -14.97 -2.84
C ILE A 625 9.61 -14.07 -2.69
N TYR A 626 9.49 -12.82 -3.10
CA TYR A 626 10.52 -11.79 -2.97
C TYR A 626 10.21 -10.92 -1.78
N VAL A 627 11.13 -10.82 -0.85
CA VAL A 627 10.97 -10.08 0.40
C VAL A 627 12.03 -8.98 0.49
N PRO A 628 11.66 -7.72 0.25
CA PRO A 628 12.55 -6.61 0.52
C PRO A 628 12.97 -6.56 1.98
N ASN A 629 14.23 -6.22 2.25
CA ASN A 629 14.78 -6.20 3.60
C ASN A 629 15.71 -5.00 3.83
N TYR A 630 15.94 -4.66 5.08
CA TYR A 630 16.88 -3.62 5.49
C TYR A 630 18.33 -4.12 5.66
N ASN A 631 18.65 -5.30 5.13
CA ASN A 631 20.01 -5.79 4.96
C ASN A 631 20.65 -5.32 3.62
N GLY A 632 19.99 -4.42 2.90
CA GLY A 632 20.45 -3.92 1.60
C GLY A 632 20.13 -4.85 0.44
N GLY A 633 19.01 -5.58 0.49
CA GLY A 633 18.65 -6.53 -0.54
C GLY A 633 17.18 -6.92 -0.59
N VAL A 634 16.91 -7.86 -1.48
CA VAL A 634 15.65 -8.58 -1.58
C VAL A 634 15.93 -10.06 -1.40
N ASP A 635 15.34 -10.66 -0.38
CA ASP A 635 15.44 -12.11 -0.15
C ASP A 635 14.52 -12.84 -1.13
N LEU A 636 15.06 -13.82 -1.84
CA LEU A 636 14.31 -14.73 -2.72
C LEU A 636 14.06 -16.03 -1.99
N TYR A 637 12.78 -16.40 -1.87
CA TYR A 637 12.33 -17.66 -1.31
C TYR A 637 11.68 -18.53 -2.36
N GLU A 638 11.99 -19.82 -2.37
CA GLU A 638 11.45 -20.82 -3.29
C GLU A 638 11.08 -22.10 -2.51
N LEU A 639 10.27 -22.98 -3.12
CA LEU A 639 9.98 -24.30 -2.56
C LEU A 639 11.28 -25.10 -2.42
N THR A 640 11.44 -25.78 -1.27
CA THR A 640 12.57 -26.68 -1.07
C THR A 640 12.51 -27.83 -2.09
N PRO A 641 13.62 -28.25 -2.71
CA PRO A 641 13.66 -29.32 -3.71
C PRO A 641 13.00 -30.63 -3.29
#